data_8b6a77b6587beb2e222fc80326dfb498
#
_entry.id   8b6a77b6587beb2e222fc80326dfb498
#
_cell.length_a   1.000
_cell.length_b   1.000
_cell.length_c   1.000
_cell.angle_alpha   90.00
_cell.angle_beta   90.00
_cell.angle_gamma   90.00
#
_symmetry.space_group_name_H-M   'P 1'
#
loop_
_entity.id
_entity.type
_entity.pdbx_description
1 polymer ?
#
loop_
_entity_poly.entity_id
_entity_poly.type
_entity_poly.pdbx_seq_one_letter_code
_entity_poly.pdbx_strand_id
1 'polypeptide(L)'
;MTFLNPCHPRLALAIGLVLAPQISAAQVVSSPIAAGPSAAPLPKGPRAMMLADWYRVVSVGSPAVSPDGKRVAMTVTKAVAAENKRHSEIWVVNTAGGDPQRWTSPNTESSNPRWSPDGKYLFFTSPRGGGQGNTWAIRLDQPGGEAVQVATYPNGSMPLDGSFAVFTEPMARDSASGNGANPFARMQPMAKPPFEAITRPADPARFDGRHVTDMSYKVNGVGFVPGRAEARSWRPAQLWRQSVGDTAKRQLTTTGYSHRAAVVSPDGKWIAFVADARLRADSVVDAERDSLAKLPYDKVRDEADRNEADIYVVASTGGAPRKVADWMGTESDITWSPDGKQLAFVGRASRTKSARIYVVDMNGGTPRNLLGNWQYEPSSIDWLRTGAMQFVADIGGRSAVLRADLAGKAAPTELVGGRRQLRGASYDAAGKVMAFVATSMTKPTELFVANADGTAERQLTTFNASLNADVVWSDAERFTYKSVGDLEIEGWLMKPYGYTPGKKYPMVIYIHGGPHSSYGEGWFDEFQNLAAQGMYVLFTNPRGSSGYGADFTYSTRGRWGMEDYDDIMKAVDIVAARPDVDSTKMGATGGSYGGFMTTWIATKTNRFAAIQTDRTITDWTYWYGSSDAQGLTEFEFFGKPWDNQALYDTLSPIRYVQKVKTPMLLVQSEEDHRTPMGSAEIWFMSLKKQGVPVEMVRYPRSNHDLSRTGEPWLLVDRLGRIKQWFGYWLQGVKPGTAAH
;
A
#
# COMPACT_ATOMS: atom_id res chain seq x y z
N MET A 1 42.13 -60.41 9.72
CA MET A 1 43.21 -60.87 8.84
C MET A 1 43.50 -59.73 7.90
N THR A 2 44.37 -58.89 8.19
CA THR A 2 45.83 -58.83 7.92
C THR A 2 46.16 -58.49 6.46
N PHE A 3 46.75 -57.31 6.30
CA PHE A 3 47.84 -56.92 5.36
C PHE A 3 47.49 -56.72 3.89
N LEU A 4 47.99 -55.73 3.13
CA LEU A 4 49.17 -54.87 3.15
C LEU A 4 49.02 -53.79 2.12
N ASN A 5 49.58 -52.60 2.40
CA ASN A 5 49.98 -51.58 1.42
C ASN A 5 51.19 -52.09 0.59
N PRO A 6 51.43 -51.58 -0.62
CA PRO A 6 52.45 -50.54 -0.72
C PRO A 6 52.38 -49.54 -1.88
N CYS A 7 52.92 -48.38 -1.56
CA CYS A 7 53.84 -47.49 -2.37
C CYS A 7 53.44 -46.91 -3.75
N HIS A 8 53.44 -45.63 -3.72
CA HIS A 8 53.63 -44.53 -4.68
C HIS A 8 54.44 -44.79 -5.96
N PRO A 9 54.23 -43.97 -7.03
CA PRO A 9 55.08 -42.76 -7.18
C PRO A 9 54.36 -41.46 -7.46
N ARG A 10 54.98 -40.41 -7.04
CA ARG A 10 54.66 -38.99 -7.24
C ARG A 10 54.73 -38.62 -8.73
N LEU A 11 53.63 -38.15 -9.32
CA LEU A 11 53.67 -37.38 -10.56
C LEU A 11 53.57 -35.91 -10.21
N ALA A 12 54.63 -35.17 -10.40
CA ALA A 12 54.63 -33.71 -10.30
C ALA A 12 53.91 -33.12 -11.51
N LEU A 13 52.70 -32.58 -11.31
CA LEU A 13 51.99 -31.82 -12.34
C LEU A 13 52.49 -30.37 -12.25
N ALA A 14 53.24 -29.91 -13.20
CA ALA A 14 53.56 -28.49 -13.37
C ALA A 14 52.31 -27.75 -13.79
N ILE A 15 51.74 -26.96 -12.88
CA ILE A 15 50.66 -26.04 -13.19
C ILE A 15 51.29 -24.82 -13.87
N GLY A 16 51.20 -24.78 -15.19
CA GLY A 16 51.48 -23.57 -15.95
C GLY A 16 50.46 -22.50 -15.62
N LEU A 17 50.86 -21.44 -14.92
CA LEU A 17 50.06 -20.24 -14.70
C LEU A 17 49.88 -19.55 -16.06
N VAL A 18 48.75 -19.79 -16.72
CA VAL A 18 48.30 -18.91 -17.78
C VAL A 18 47.74 -17.66 -17.09
N LEU A 19 48.52 -16.59 -17.07
CA LEU A 19 48.04 -15.26 -16.77
C LEU A 19 47.03 -14.84 -17.83
N ALA A 20 45.76 -15.12 -17.59
CA ALA A 20 44.68 -14.42 -18.26
C ALA A 20 44.74 -12.93 -17.84
N PRO A 21 44.55 -11.99 -18.80
CA PRO A 21 44.50 -10.58 -18.41
C PRO A 21 43.35 -10.41 -17.46
N GLN A 22 43.62 -10.04 -16.22
CA GLN A 22 42.62 -9.53 -15.30
C GLN A 22 42.10 -8.25 -15.93
N ILE A 23 40.98 -8.31 -16.63
CA ILE A 23 40.14 -7.15 -16.79
C ILE A 23 39.67 -6.83 -15.36
N SER A 24 40.35 -5.89 -14.75
CA SER A 24 39.92 -5.25 -13.50
C SER A 24 38.52 -4.69 -13.79
N ALA A 25 37.49 -5.46 -13.47
CA ALA A 25 36.18 -4.88 -13.27
C ALA A 25 36.38 -3.85 -12.19
N ALA A 26 36.41 -2.57 -12.59
CA ALA A 26 36.42 -1.48 -11.64
C ALA A 26 35.26 -1.77 -10.67
N GLN A 27 35.59 -2.18 -9.46
CA GLN A 27 34.62 -2.22 -8.39
C GLN A 27 34.09 -0.79 -8.29
N VAL A 28 32.83 -0.60 -8.70
CA VAL A 28 32.09 0.59 -8.33
C VAL A 28 31.87 0.46 -6.84
N VAL A 29 32.91 0.77 -6.06
CA VAL A 29 32.77 0.92 -4.61
C VAL A 29 31.92 2.17 -4.45
N SER A 30 30.62 1.97 -4.38
CA SER A 30 29.71 3.02 -3.97
C SER A 30 30.07 3.37 -2.52
N SER A 31 30.88 4.42 -2.35
CA SER A 31 30.91 5.07 -1.04
C SER A 31 29.49 5.31 -0.59
N PRO A 32 29.13 5.10 0.69
CA PRO A 32 27.79 5.40 1.15
C PRO A 32 27.50 6.84 0.73
N ILE A 33 26.41 7.02 -0.02
CA ILE A 33 25.91 8.36 -0.30
C ILE A 33 25.59 8.92 1.06
N ALA A 34 26.12 10.09 1.38
CA ALA A 34 25.77 10.76 2.63
C ALA A 34 24.26 11.04 2.58
N ALA A 35 23.46 10.09 3.08
CA ALA A 35 22.00 10.17 3.09
C ALA A 35 21.49 11.14 4.16
N GLY A 36 22.39 11.59 5.03
CA GLY A 36 22.10 12.65 5.98
C GLY A 36 21.97 14.02 5.30
N PRO A 37 21.35 14.99 5.98
CA PRO A 37 21.20 16.33 5.43
C PRO A 37 22.59 16.91 5.13
N SER A 38 22.76 17.44 3.91
CA SER A 38 23.94 18.25 3.60
C SER A 38 23.97 19.45 4.53
N ALA A 39 25.11 19.69 5.17
CA ALA A 39 25.30 20.89 5.98
C ALA A 39 25.29 22.19 5.13
N ALA A 40 25.44 22.08 3.82
CA ALA A 40 25.39 23.23 2.92
C ALA A 40 23.94 23.58 2.55
N PRO A 41 23.59 24.87 2.57
CA PRO A 41 22.28 25.32 2.08
C PRO A 41 22.08 24.93 0.62
N LEU A 42 20.87 24.45 0.30
CA LEU A 42 20.51 24.14 -1.07
C LEU A 42 20.47 25.43 -1.91
N PRO A 43 20.90 25.37 -3.19
CA PRO A 43 20.75 26.50 -4.10
C PRO A 43 19.28 26.92 -4.21
N LYS A 44 19.03 28.23 -4.22
CA LYS A 44 17.71 28.78 -4.43
C LYS A 44 17.45 29.06 -5.92
N GLY A 45 16.20 29.06 -6.29
CA GLY A 45 15.75 29.38 -7.65
C GLY A 45 15.58 28.17 -8.56
N PRO A 46 15.02 28.36 -9.76
CA PRO A 46 14.59 27.29 -10.64
C PRO A 46 15.73 26.35 -11.05
N ARG A 47 15.69 25.12 -10.60
CA ARG A 47 16.71 24.08 -10.87
C ARG A 47 16.10 22.68 -10.90
N ALA A 48 16.89 21.70 -11.31
CA ALA A 48 16.54 20.27 -11.17
C ALA A 48 16.36 19.87 -9.69
N MET A 49 15.55 18.85 -9.44
CA MET A 49 15.45 18.22 -8.14
C MET A 49 16.79 17.63 -7.70
N MET A 50 17.20 17.91 -6.48
CA MET A 50 18.32 17.28 -5.79
C MET A 50 17.80 16.27 -4.75
N LEU A 51 18.61 15.27 -4.37
CA LEU A 51 18.21 14.28 -3.35
C LEU A 51 17.80 14.93 -2.02
N ALA A 52 18.47 16.01 -1.64
CA ALA A 52 18.14 16.72 -0.41
C ALA A 52 16.77 17.46 -0.46
N ASP A 53 16.22 17.72 -1.64
CA ASP A 53 14.87 18.30 -1.76
C ASP A 53 13.79 17.33 -1.29
N TRP A 54 14.07 16.04 -1.30
CA TRP A 54 13.15 15.05 -0.78
C TRP A 54 12.73 15.33 0.67
N TYR A 55 13.67 15.80 1.50
CA TYR A 55 13.38 16.18 2.89
C TYR A 55 12.49 17.42 3.03
N ARG A 56 12.35 18.21 1.96
CA ARG A 56 11.51 19.42 1.94
C ARG A 56 10.07 19.13 1.54
N VAL A 57 9.80 17.94 1.00
CA VAL A 57 8.45 17.55 0.58
C VAL A 57 7.55 17.46 1.79
N VAL A 58 6.45 18.18 1.76
CA VAL A 58 5.39 18.13 2.78
C VAL A 58 4.21 17.34 2.23
N SER A 59 3.80 16.31 2.94
CA SER A 59 2.62 15.52 2.61
C SER A 59 1.42 15.99 3.40
N VAL A 60 0.29 16.22 2.73
CA VAL A 60 -1.00 16.56 3.34
C VAL A 60 -1.93 15.36 3.17
N GLY A 61 -2.67 15.00 4.21
CA GLY A 61 -3.60 13.87 4.18
C GLY A 61 -4.71 13.98 5.21
N SER A 62 -5.63 13.01 5.18
CA SER A 62 -6.72 12.86 6.14
C SER A 62 -7.52 14.15 6.39
N PRO A 63 -8.09 14.80 5.36
CA PRO A 63 -8.88 16.01 5.56
C PRO A 63 -10.15 15.70 6.34
N ALA A 64 -10.53 16.57 7.27
CA ALA A 64 -11.76 16.48 8.05
C ALA A 64 -12.43 17.85 8.11
N VAL A 65 -13.57 18.02 7.46
CA VAL A 65 -14.36 19.24 7.48
C VAL A 65 -15.09 19.32 8.83
N SER A 66 -15.07 20.51 9.46
CA SER A 66 -15.83 20.74 10.70
C SER A 66 -17.35 20.66 10.45
N PRO A 67 -18.16 20.26 11.44
CA PRO A 67 -19.61 20.11 11.25
C PRO A 67 -20.31 21.36 10.73
N ASP A 68 -19.81 22.55 11.07
CA ASP A 68 -20.32 23.84 10.62
C ASP A 68 -19.80 24.28 9.24
N GLY A 69 -18.94 23.48 8.59
CA GLY A 69 -18.37 23.74 7.28
C GLY A 69 -17.31 24.84 7.24
N LYS A 70 -16.90 25.41 8.39
CA LYS A 70 -16.03 26.60 8.44
C LYS A 70 -14.54 26.29 8.50
N ARG A 71 -14.15 25.08 8.89
CA ARG A 71 -12.75 24.69 9.08
C ARG A 71 -12.49 23.31 8.50
N VAL A 72 -11.23 23.09 8.09
CA VAL A 72 -10.74 21.76 7.74
C VAL A 72 -9.52 21.44 8.58
N ALA A 73 -9.57 20.34 9.30
CA ALA A 73 -8.41 19.75 9.94
C ALA A 73 -7.74 18.76 8.98
N MET A 74 -6.40 18.63 9.06
CA MET A 74 -5.64 17.73 8.21
C MET A 74 -4.41 17.19 8.93
N THR A 75 -3.89 16.08 8.47
CA THR A 75 -2.56 15.58 8.86
C THR A 75 -1.52 16.17 7.93
N VAL A 76 -0.49 16.80 8.49
CA VAL A 76 0.67 17.30 7.75
C VAL A 76 1.89 16.51 8.17
N THR A 77 2.54 15.84 7.23
CA THR A 77 3.72 14.99 7.49
C THR A 77 4.94 15.56 6.80
N LYS A 78 6.05 15.68 7.55
CA LYS A 78 7.36 16.14 7.09
C LYS A 78 8.43 15.13 7.43
N ALA A 79 9.49 15.06 6.63
CA ALA A 79 10.69 14.34 7.00
C ALA A 79 11.60 15.26 7.84
N VAL A 80 11.96 14.82 9.04
CA VAL A 80 12.94 15.50 9.91
C VAL A 80 14.29 14.85 9.67
N ALA A 81 15.06 15.43 8.76
CA ALA A 81 16.30 14.85 8.28
C ALA A 81 17.31 14.60 9.40
N ALA A 82 17.45 15.52 10.35
CA ALA A 82 18.39 15.40 11.48
C ALA A 82 18.07 14.21 12.41
N GLU A 83 16.79 13.80 12.48
CA GLU A 83 16.31 12.72 13.33
C GLU A 83 16.09 11.41 12.58
N ASN A 84 16.27 11.40 11.26
CA ASN A 84 15.95 10.26 10.39
C ASN A 84 14.50 9.75 10.57
N LYS A 85 13.56 10.65 10.75
CA LYS A 85 12.14 10.33 11.02
C LYS A 85 11.20 11.13 10.16
N ARG A 86 10.00 10.57 9.95
CA ARG A 86 8.83 11.36 9.57
C ARG A 86 8.13 11.85 10.80
N HIS A 87 7.57 13.04 10.72
CA HIS A 87 6.82 13.65 11.80
C HIS A 87 5.47 14.14 11.27
N SER A 88 4.40 13.77 11.96
CA SER A 88 3.02 14.08 11.58
C SER A 88 2.35 14.96 12.63
N GLU A 89 1.69 16.02 12.20
CA GLU A 89 1.04 17.01 13.01
C GLU A 89 -0.38 17.26 12.51
N ILE A 90 -1.28 17.71 13.40
CA ILE A 90 -2.60 18.20 13.00
C ILE A 90 -2.55 19.71 12.78
N TRP A 91 -2.96 20.10 11.59
CA TRP A 91 -3.12 21.48 11.17
C TRP A 91 -4.59 21.77 10.85
N VAL A 92 -5.01 23.01 11.04
CA VAL A 92 -6.38 23.47 10.76
C VAL A 92 -6.32 24.75 9.93
N VAL A 93 -7.21 24.85 8.94
CA VAL A 93 -7.37 26.03 8.07
C VAL A 93 -8.86 26.37 7.96
N ASN A 94 -9.20 27.65 7.80
CA ASN A 94 -10.56 28.06 7.51
C ASN A 94 -10.96 27.71 6.08
N THR A 95 -12.19 27.25 5.88
CA THR A 95 -12.72 27.02 4.52
C THR A 95 -12.85 28.33 3.72
N ALA A 96 -12.91 29.49 4.34
CA ALA A 96 -12.83 30.78 3.67
C ALA A 96 -11.42 31.15 3.18
N GLY A 97 -10.38 30.44 3.64
CA GLY A 97 -8.96 30.71 3.34
C GLY A 97 -8.23 31.30 4.56
N GLY A 98 -6.98 31.67 4.35
CA GLY A 98 -6.06 32.15 5.37
C GLY A 98 -4.95 31.13 5.65
N ASP A 99 -4.00 31.49 6.51
CA ASP A 99 -2.85 30.64 6.82
C ASP A 99 -3.27 29.43 7.68
N PRO A 100 -2.86 28.21 7.32
CA PRO A 100 -3.05 27.04 8.15
C PRO A 100 -2.36 27.20 9.51
N GLN A 101 -3.01 26.76 10.57
CA GLN A 101 -2.50 26.80 11.93
C GLN A 101 -2.22 25.42 12.45
N ARG A 102 -1.05 25.21 13.08
CA ARG A 102 -0.71 23.96 13.74
C ARG A 102 -1.42 23.88 15.09
N TRP A 103 -2.13 22.77 15.35
CA TRP A 103 -2.89 22.57 16.58
C TRP A 103 -2.28 21.55 17.51
N THR A 104 -1.35 20.70 17.07
CA THR A 104 -0.66 19.73 17.92
C THR A 104 0.81 20.10 18.10
N SER A 105 1.42 19.55 19.18
CA SER A 105 2.84 19.74 19.49
C SER A 105 3.72 19.19 18.37
N PRO A 106 4.82 19.87 18.00
CA PRO A 106 5.79 19.39 17.02
C PRO A 106 6.62 18.19 17.52
N ASN A 107 6.54 17.86 18.80
CA ASN A 107 7.38 16.83 19.42
C ASN A 107 6.67 15.48 19.56
N THR A 108 5.44 15.34 19.10
CA THR A 108 4.66 14.12 19.26
C THR A 108 3.80 13.85 18.04
N GLU A 109 3.93 12.64 17.49
CA GLU A 109 3.14 12.20 16.34
C GLU A 109 1.64 12.39 16.58
N SER A 110 0.95 12.96 15.60
CA SER A 110 -0.48 13.19 15.63
C SER A 110 -1.04 13.05 14.21
N SER A 111 -2.09 12.23 14.03
CA SER A 111 -2.66 11.92 12.73
C SER A 111 -4.16 11.66 12.80
N ASN A 112 -4.81 11.53 11.63
CA ASN A 112 -6.21 11.16 11.46
C ASN A 112 -7.17 12.03 12.27
N PRO A 113 -7.25 13.35 12.00
CA PRO A 113 -8.15 14.25 12.70
C PRO A 113 -9.61 13.91 12.37
N ARG A 114 -10.49 14.07 13.36
CA ARG A 114 -11.94 14.02 13.20
C ARG A 114 -12.63 14.96 14.19
N TRP A 115 -13.66 15.64 13.75
CA TRP A 115 -14.45 16.52 14.62
C TRP A 115 -15.51 15.73 15.39
N SER A 116 -15.85 16.19 16.58
CA SER A 116 -17.09 15.76 17.23
C SER A 116 -18.30 16.31 16.47
N PRO A 117 -19.45 15.60 16.41
CA PRO A 117 -20.66 16.10 15.74
C PRO A 117 -21.15 17.47 16.24
N ASP A 118 -20.95 17.77 17.52
CA ASP A 118 -21.27 19.06 18.14
C ASP A 118 -20.20 20.15 17.93
N GLY A 119 -19.07 19.79 17.27
CA GLY A 119 -17.97 20.71 16.99
C GLY A 119 -17.15 21.15 18.20
N LYS A 120 -17.34 20.54 19.39
CA LYS A 120 -16.61 20.94 20.62
C LYS A 120 -15.23 20.32 20.75
N TYR A 121 -14.96 19.23 20.02
CA TYR A 121 -13.70 18.50 20.08
C TYR A 121 -13.13 18.27 18.70
N LEU A 122 -11.80 18.33 18.59
CA LEU A 122 -11.04 17.79 17.49
C LEU A 122 -10.26 16.58 18.02
N PHE A 123 -10.67 15.38 17.63
CA PHE A 123 -10.01 14.14 17.96
C PHE A 123 -8.90 13.81 16.96
N PHE A 124 -7.87 13.11 17.42
CA PHE A 124 -6.78 12.62 16.57
C PHE A 124 -6.10 11.41 17.22
N THR A 125 -5.35 10.67 16.44
CA THR A 125 -4.56 9.52 16.91
C THR A 125 -3.16 9.98 17.29
N SER A 126 -2.65 9.53 18.46
CA SER A 126 -1.30 9.87 18.92
C SER A 126 -0.75 8.80 19.86
N PRO A 127 0.59 8.50 19.84
CA PRO A 127 1.23 7.59 20.79
C PRO A 127 1.54 8.25 22.14
N ARG A 128 1.01 9.43 22.42
CA ARG A 128 1.18 10.13 23.71
C ARG A 128 0.85 9.21 24.87
N GLY A 129 1.55 9.36 26.01
CA GLY A 129 1.33 8.55 27.19
C GLY A 129 1.80 7.10 27.10
N GLY A 130 2.63 6.75 26.08
CA GLY A 130 3.28 5.43 25.97
C GLY A 130 2.42 4.34 25.35
N GLY A 131 1.25 4.68 24.78
CA GLY A 131 0.37 3.72 24.08
C GLY A 131 0.51 3.81 22.56
N GLN A 132 0.30 2.70 21.86
CA GLN A 132 0.20 2.74 20.40
C GLN A 132 -1.20 3.23 19.99
N GLY A 133 -1.25 4.41 19.33
CA GLY A 133 -2.44 4.86 18.60
C GLY A 133 -3.67 5.23 19.44
N ASN A 134 -3.50 5.75 20.64
CA ASN A 134 -4.61 6.23 21.46
C ASN A 134 -5.30 7.46 20.84
N THR A 135 -6.60 7.58 21.06
CA THR A 135 -7.38 8.76 20.67
C THR A 135 -7.21 9.86 21.71
N TRP A 136 -6.83 11.03 21.21
CA TRP A 136 -6.69 12.27 21.99
C TRP A 136 -7.63 13.34 21.42
N ALA A 137 -7.93 14.37 22.18
CA ALA A 137 -8.78 15.47 21.76
C ALA A 137 -8.21 16.83 22.16
N ILE A 138 -8.44 17.82 21.32
CA ILE A 138 -8.32 19.24 21.65
C ILE A 138 -9.73 19.75 21.90
N ARG A 139 -9.93 20.41 23.03
CA ARG A 139 -11.21 21.07 23.37
C ARG A 139 -11.28 22.43 22.67
N LEU A 140 -12.40 22.69 22.02
CA LEU A 140 -12.62 23.94 21.28
C LEU A 140 -13.44 24.97 22.08
N ASP A 141 -14.15 24.49 23.08
CA ASP A 141 -14.87 25.32 24.03
C ASP A 141 -13.94 25.94 25.12
N GLN A 142 -12.70 25.44 25.20
CA GLN A 142 -11.67 25.95 26.12
C GLN A 142 -10.34 26.07 25.33
N PRO A 143 -10.18 27.11 24.51
CA PRO A 143 -9.00 27.28 23.69
C PRO A 143 -7.74 27.51 24.55
N GLY A 144 -6.62 26.88 24.11
CA GLY A 144 -5.31 26.99 24.79
C GLY A 144 -4.98 25.83 25.74
N GLY A 145 -5.85 24.81 25.84
CA GLY A 145 -5.59 23.59 26.59
C GLY A 145 -4.71 22.57 25.88
N GLU A 146 -4.01 21.73 26.65
CA GLU A 146 -3.30 20.56 26.11
C GLU A 146 -4.29 19.51 25.59
N ALA A 147 -3.80 18.62 24.72
CA ALA A 147 -4.58 17.48 24.28
C ALA A 147 -4.86 16.52 25.45
N VAL A 148 -6.08 16.06 25.55
CA VAL A 148 -6.57 15.20 26.63
C VAL A 148 -7.22 13.94 26.09
N GLN A 149 -7.25 12.88 26.88
CA GLN A 149 -8.11 11.73 26.62
C GLN A 149 -9.50 12.01 27.24
N VAL A 150 -10.52 11.92 26.40
CA VAL A 150 -11.91 12.23 26.84
C VAL A 150 -12.67 10.93 26.98
N ALA A 151 -12.58 10.28 28.14
CA ALA A 151 -13.25 9.02 28.41
C ALA A 151 -14.80 9.12 28.31
N THR A 152 -15.35 10.30 28.51
CA THR A 152 -16.79 10.60 28.40
C THR A 152 -17.25 10.83 26.96
N TYR A 153 -16.35 10.79 25.98
CA TYR A 153 -16.67 10.95 24.56
C TYR A 153 -16.20 9.73 23.77
N PRO A 154 -17.08 8.76 23.52
CA PRO A 154 -16.70 7.49 22.90
C PRO A 154 -16.30 7.67 21.43
N ASN A 155 -15.36 6.83 20.99
CA ASN A 155 -14.98 6.71 19.59
C ASN A 155 -15.86 5.65 18.91
N GLY A 156 -16.71 6.04 17.97
CA GLY A 156 -17.61 5.12 17.27
C GLY A 156 -18.56 5.84 16.33
N SER A 157 -19.48 5.10 15.75
CA SER A 157 -20.56 5.63 14.93
C SER A 157 -21.61 6.28 15.83
N MET A 158 -22.07 7.48 15.48
CA MET A 158 -23.01 8.27 16.26
C MET A 158 -24.26 8.60 15.44
N PRO A 159 -25.44 8.74 16.10
CA PRO A 159 -26.63 9.34 15.47
C PRO A 159 -26.39 10.84 15.22
N LEU A 160 -27.34 11.47 14.52
CA LEU A 160 -27.23 12.88 14.15
C LEU A 160 -27.20 13.84 15.35
N ASP A 161 -27.87 13.48 16.44
CA ASP A 161 -27.88 14.28 17.67
C ASP A 161 -26.61 14.13 18.49
N GLY A 162 -25.72 13.19 18.12
CA GLY A 162 -24.46 12.94 18.82
C GLY A 162 -24.63 12.44 20.25
N SER A 163 -25.80 11.92 20.65
CA SER A 163 -26.12 11.59 22.04
C SER A 163 -25.37 10.37 22.59
N PHE A 164 -24.94 9.45 21.71
CA PHE A 164 -24.18 8.26 22.06
C PHE A 164 -23.32 7.79 20.89
N ALA A 165 -22.37 6.90 21.16
CA ALA A 165 -21.68 6.16 20.10
C ALA A 165 -21.87 4.64 20.23
N VAL A 166 -21.86 3.97 19.08
CA VAL A 166 -21.74 2.52 18.98
C VAL A 166 -20.38 2.18 18.38
N PHE A 167 -19.73 1.21 18.97
CA PHE A 167 -18.42 0.72 18.55
C PHE A 167 -18.32 -0.79 18.81
N THR A 168 -17.26 -1.40 18.25
CA THR A 168 -16.99 -2.82 18.44
C THR A 168 -15.76 -3.00 19.33
N GLU A 169 -15.87 -3.88 20.34
CA GLU A 169 -14.71 -4.32 21.13
C GLU A 169 -14.69 -5.85 21.17
N PRO A 170 -13.49 -6.49 21.14
CA PRO A 170 -13.38 -7.92 21.35
C PRO A 170 -13.91 -8.29 22.74
N MET A 171 -14.55 -9.45 22.86
CA MET A 171 -14.94 -9.99 24.17
C MET A 171 -13.75 -9.99 25.13
N ALA A 172 -14.02 -9.76 26.41
CA ALA A 172 -12.99 -9.85 27.43
C ALA A 172 -12.33 -11.23 27.41
N ARG A 173 -11.03 -11.31 27.69
CA ARG A 173 -10.39 -12.61 27.91
C ARG A 173 -11.06 -13.26 29.12
N ASP A 174 -11.62 -14.44 28.90
CA ASP A 174 -12.05 -15.25 30.01
C ASP A 174 -10.77 -15.78 30.69
N SER A 175 -10.51 -15.34 31.90
CA SER A 175 -9.37 -15.78 32.70
C SER A 175 -9.42 -17.29 33.00
N ALA A 176 -10.61 -17.89 32.83
CA ALA A 176 -10.86 -19.31 33.03
C ALA A 176 -10.65 -20.14 31.75
N SER A 177 -10.68 -19.56 30.55
CA SER A 177 -10.35 -20.26 29.30
C SER A 177 -8.83 -20.37 29.08
N GLY A 178 -8.10 -20.43 30.19
CA GLY A 178 -6.70 -20.77 30.19
C GLY A 178 -6.50 -22.12 29.54
N ASN A 179 -5.65 -22.16 28.56
CA ASN A 179 -5.02 -23.35 28.04
C ASN A 179 -5.98 -24.40 27.46
N GLY A 180 -6.56 -24.10 26.30
CA GLY A 180 -6.71 -25.19 25.34
C GLY A 180 -5.30 -25.77 25.20
N ALA A 181 -5.10 -26.99 25.74
CA ALA A 181 -3.79 -27.59 25.82
C ALA A 181 -3.18 -27.61 24.42
N ASN A 182 -2.23 -26.71 24.18
CA ASN A 182 -1.38 -26.79 23.00
C ASN A 182 -0.78 -28.18 23.02
N PRO A 183 -1.10 -29.09 22.09
CA PRO A 183 -0.55 -30.45 22.09
C PRO A 183 0.97 -30.43 21.98
N PHE A 184 1.56 -29.31 21.57
CA PHE A 184 3.00 -29.04 21.51
C PHE A 184 3.56 -28.30 22.75
N ALA A 185 2.72 -27.90 23.72
CA ALA A 185 3.19 -27.40 25.02
C ALA A 185 4.06 -28.39 25.77
N ARG A 186 4.03 -29.68 25.35
CA ARG A 186 4.94 -30.72 25.84
C ARG A 186 6.39 -30.59 25.29
N MET A 187 6.62 -29.83 24.25
CA MET A 187 7.96 -29.49 23.74
C MET A 187 8.44 -28.19 24.41
N GLN A 188 8.46 -28.16 25.72
CA GLN A 188 9.16 -27.13 26.47
C GLN A 188 10.64 -27.17 26.10
N PRO A 189 11.32 -26.00 25.99
CA PRO A 189 12.77 -25.97 25.76
C PRO A 189 13.46 -26.88 26.78
N MET A 190 14.22 -27.85 26.28
CA MET A 190 14.70 -28.99 27.03
C MET A 190 15.75 -28.68 28.08
N ALA A 191 16.13 -27.47 28.34
CA ALA A 191 16.95 -27.13 29.53
C ALA A 191 17.02 -25.63 29.72
N LYS A 192 17.01 -25.14 30.94
CA LYS A 192 17.68 -23.91 31.28
C LYS A 192 19.12 -23.98 30.74
N PRO A 193 19.63 -22.97 30.04
CA PRO A 193 21.04 -22.95 29.63
C PRO A 193 21.89 -23.16 30.88
N PRO A 194 22.96 -23.96 30.78
CA PRO A 194 23.78 -24.33 31.96
C PRO A 194 24.58 -23.15 32.53
N PHE A 195 24.31 -21.91 32.12
CA PHE A 195 25.05 -20.70 32.49
C PHE A 195 24.13 -19.74 33.24
N GLU A 196 24.28 -19.66 34.56
CA GLU A 196 23.60 -18.64 35.39
C GLU A 196 24.09 -17.20 35.17
N ALA A 197 25.08 -17.00 34.33
CA ALA A 197 25.83 -15.73 34.24
C ALA A 197 25.45 -14.84 33.03
N ILE A 198 24.49 -15.22 32.19
CA ILE A 198 24.05 -14.36 31.09
C ILE A 198 22.80 -13.62 31.56
N THR A 199 22.98 -12.34 31.90
CA THR A 199 21.87 -11.41 32.01
C THR A 199 21.02 -11.53 30.74
N ARG A 200 19.78 -12.02 30.88
CA ARG A 200 18.86 -12.11 29.74
C ARG A 200 18.75 -10.72 29.14
N PRO A 201 18.97 -10.57 27.83
CA PRO A 201 18.68 -9.30 27.18
C PRO A 201 17.23 -8.91 27.38
N ALA A 202 16.95 -7.63 27.25
CA ALA A 202 15.60 -7.06 27.36
C ALA A 202 14.58 -7.68 26.36
N ASP A 203 15.06 -8.34 25.28
CA ASP A 203 14.24 -9.05 24.32
C ASP A 203 14.54 -10.58 24.39
N PRO A 204 13.71 -11.36 25.10
CA PRO A 204 13.85 -12.81 25.17
C PRO A 204 13.79 -13.51 23.82
N ALA A 205 13.11 -12.93 22.82
CA ALA A 205 12.95 -13.49 21.47
C ALA A 205 14.29 -13.58 20.71
N ARG A 206 15.34 -12.91 21.17
CA ARG A 206 16.67 -12.98 20.54
C ARG A 206 17.48 -14.21 20.92
N PHE A 207 17.09 -14.95 21.94
CA PHE A 207 17.87 -16.06 22.49
C PHE A 207 17.16 -17.40 22.45
N ASP A 208 15.84 -17.40 22.37
CA ASP A 208 15.07 -18.63 22.32
C ASP A 208 14.77 -18.98 20.86
N GLY A 209 14.89 -20.24 20.49
CA GLY A 209 14.42 -20.74 19.19
C GLY A 209 12.94 -20.43 19.05
N ARG A 210 12.53 -19.89 17.90
CA ARG A 210 11.11 -19.61 17.64
C ARG A 210 10.42 -20.89 17.22
N HIS A 211 9.44 -21.33 18.01
CA HIS A 211 8.61 -22.47 17.69
C HIS A 211 7.47 -22.01 16.78
N VAL A 212 7.52 -22.39 15.51
CA VAL A 212 6.54 -22.01 14.49
C VAL A 212 5.59 -23.16 14.24
N THR A 213 4.31 -22.94 14.50
CA THR A 213 3.23 -23.95 14.34
C THR A 213 2.14 -23.50 13.37
N ASP A 214 2.18 -22.26 12.92
CA ASP A 214 1.16 -21.64 12.07
C ASP A 214 1.79 -21.08 10.78
N MET A 215 1.03 -21.13 9.68
CA MET A 215 1.44 -20.51 8.40
C MET A 215 1.60 -19.00 8.49
N SER A 216 0.82 -18.33 9.34
CA SER A 216 0.85 -16.89 9.55
C SER A 216 1.82 -16.48 10.67
N TYR A 217 3.04 -16.98 10.66
CA TYR A 217 4.05 -16.72 11.70
C TYR A 217 4.85 -15.44 11.53
N LYS A 218 4.71 -14.77 10.41
CA LYS A 218 5.39 -13.50 10.11
C LYS A 218 4.50 -12.59 9.26
N VAL A 219 4.68 -11.28 9.42
CA VAL A 219 3.92 -10.25 8.72
C VAL A 219 4.88 -9.12 8.35
N ASN A 220 4.81 -8.65 7.11
CA ASN A 220 5.61 -7.51 6.66
C ASN A 220 5.33 -6.26 7.51
N GLY A 221 6.38 -5.58 7.93
CA GLY A 221 6.28 -4.39 8.80
C GLY A 221 6.04 -4.68 10.29
N VAL A 222 5.72 -5.91 10.65
CA VAL A 222 5.53 -6.33 12.06
C VAL A 222 6.63 -7.29 12.50
N GLY A 223 7.13 -8.12 11.57
CA GLY A 223 8.09 -9.16 11.86
C GLY A 223 7.45 -10.50 12.19
N PHE A 224 8.09 -11.25 13.07
CA PHE A 224 7.56 -12.55 13.51
C PHE A 224 6.47 -12.36 14.55
N VAL A 225 5.35 -13.03 14.33
CA VAL A 225 4.16 -12.99 15.20
C VAL A 225 3.90 -14.36 15.80
N PRO A 226 3.30 -14.44 17.00
CA PRO A 226 2.82 -15.70 17.54
C PRO A 226 1.85 -16.35 16.55
N GLY A 227 1.93 -17.66 16.40
CA GLY A 227 1.01 -18.40 15.55
C GLY A 227 -0.45 -18.15 15.94
N ARG A 228 -1.35 -18.14 14.96
CA ARG A 228 -2.79 -17.93 15.20
C ARG A 228 -3.37 -18.96 16.18
N ALA A 229 -2.87 -20.19 16.14
CA ALA A 229 -3.31 -21.25 17.06
C ALA A 229 -3.02 -20.94 18.52
N GLU A 230 -1.91 -20.26 18.83
CA GLU A 230 -1.55 -19.82 20.17
C GLU A 230 -2.24 -18.52 20.58
N ALA A 231 -2.52 -17.66 19.60
CA ALA A 231 -3.22 -16.38 19.78
C ALA A 231 -4.75 -16.50 19.70
N ARG A 232 -5.27 -17.61 19.23
CA ARG A 232 -6.72 -17.88 19.06
C ARG A 232 -7.45 -18.06 20.41
N SER A 233 -7.44 -17.02 21.21
CA SER A 233 -8.61 -16.81 22.03
C SER A 233 -9.68 -16.24 21.12
N TRP A 234 -10.69 -17.07 20.80
CA TRP A 234 -11.86 -16.63 20.02
C TRP A 234 -12.54 -15.49 20.79
N ARG A 235 -12.29 -14.28 20.33
CA ARG A 235 -12.81 -13.08 20.94
C ARG A 235 -13.59 -12.30 19.90
N PRO A 236 -14.79 -12.79 19.54
CA PRO A 236 -15.62 -12.11 18.56
C PRO A 236 -15.86 -10.66 18.99
N ALA A 237 -15.78 -9.75 18.01
CA ALA A 237 -16.05 -8.35 18.25
C ALA A 237 -17.54 -8.12 18.53
N GLN A 238 -17.86 -7.58 19.68
CA GLN A 238 -19.22 -7.31 20.13
C GLN A 238 -19.59 -5.86 19.97
N LEU A 239 -20.87 -5.56 19.82
CA LEU A 239 -21.40 -4.21 19.81
C LEU A 239 -21.48 -3.66 21.22
N TRP A 240 -20.96 -2.45 21.38
CA TRP A 240 -21.02 -1.66 22.62
C TRP A 240 -21.61 -0.31 22.34
N ARG A 241 -22.29 0.23 23.34
CA ARG A 241 -22.86 1.59 23.34
C ARG A 241 -22.37 2.37 24.56
N GLN A 242 -22.03 3.63 24.34
CA GLN A 242 -21.69 4.57 25.42
C GLN A 242 -22.36 5.90 25.13
N SER A 243 -23.04 6.48 26.12
CA SER A 243 -23.62 7.83 26.03
C SER A 243 -22.51 8.88 26.10
N VAL A 244 -22.66 9.96 25.34
CA VAL A 244 -21.77 11.12 25.47
C VAL A 244 -22.00 11.79 26.85
N GLY A 245 -20.91 12.10 27.52
CA GLY A 245 -20.95 12.63 28.92
C GLY A 245 -20.83 11.54 29.99
N ASP A 246 -20.92 10.26 29.65
CA ASP A 246 -20.79 9.12 30.55
C ASP A 246 -19.56 8.27 30.21
N THR A 247 -18.96 7.62 31.19
CA THR A 247 -17.87 6.65 31.02
C THR A 247 -18.35 5.19 30.97
N ALA A 248 -19.61 4.95 31.38
CA ALA A 248 -20.19 3.62 31.43
C ALA A 248 -20.45 3.09 30.00
N LYS A 249 -19.87 1.93 29.70
CA LYS A 249 -20.11 1.20 28.46
C LYS A 249 -21.16 0.13 28.71
N ARG A 250 -22.13 0.02 27.79
CA ARG A 250 -23.13 -1.03 27.80
C ARG A 250 -22.84 -1.97 26.61
N GLN A 251 -22.61 -3.24 26.90
CA GLN A 251 -22.54 -4.28 25.89
C GLN A 251 -23.94 -4.56 25.34
N LEU A 252 -24.08 -4.58 24.01
CA LEU A 252 -25.35 -4.82 23.32
C LEU A 252 -25.51 -6.25 22.83
N THR A 253 -24.41 -6.94 22.55
CA THR A 253 -24.39 -8.31 22.01
C THR A 253 -23.40 -9.20 22.76
N THR A 254 -23.71 -10.50 22.83
CA THR A 254 -22.88 -11.56 23.43
C THR A 254 -22.91 -12.79 22.55
N THR A 255 -22.48 -12.64 21.30
CA THR A 255 -22.56 -13.71 20.29
C THR A 255 -21.23 -14.41 20.07
N GLY A 256 -21.24 -15.59 19.46
CA GLY A 256 -20.05 -16.29 19.02
C GLY A 256 -19.41 -15.75 17.74
N TYR A 257 -20.06 -14.80 17.07
CA TYR A 257 -19.60 -14.17 15.82
C TYR A 257 -19.27 -12.70 16.02
N SER A 258 -18.38 -12.18 15.17
CA SER A 258 -17.97 -10.79 15.17
C SER A 258 -18.94 -9.88 14.42
N HIS A 259 -19.13 -8.68 14.95
CA HIS A 259 -19.84 -7.58 14.33
C HIS A 259 -18.80 -6.63 13.70
N ARG A 260 -18.94 -6.36 12.40
CA ARG A 260 -17.99 -5.51 11.64
C ARG A 260 -18.71 -4.30 11.06
N ALA A 261 -17.99 -3.21 10.81
CA ALA A 261 -18.49 -2.00 10.15
C ALA A 261 -19.81 -1.46 10.74
N ALA A 262 -19.94 -1.44 12.06
CA ALA A 262 -21.15 -1.01 12.74
C ALA A 262 -21.43 0.49 12.52
N VAL A 263 -22.63 0.83 12.02
CA VAL A 263 -23.08 2.20 11.77
C VAL A 263 -24.49 2.44 12.34
N VAL A 264 -24.62 3.55 13.06
CA VAL A 264 -25.89 3.96 13.69
C VAL A 264 -26.76 4.71 12.68
N SER A 265 -28.06 4.43 12.69
CA SER A 265 -29.02 5.18 11.86
C SER A 265 -29.08 6.67 12.26
N PRO A 266 -29.45 7.58 11.35
CA PRO A 266 -29.53 9.01 11.62
C PRO A 266 -30.41 9.36 12.82
N ASP A 267 -31.48 8.62 13.04
CA ASP A 267 -32.44 8.82 14.16
C ASP A 267 -32.01 8.10 15.47
N GLY A 268 -30.88 7.41 15.45
CA GLY A 268 -30.32 6.70 16.62
C GLY A 268 -31.04 5.42 17.03
N LYS A 269 -32.04 4.94 16.25
CA LYS A 269 -32.85 3.78 16.65
C LYS A 269 -32.26 2.44 16.26
N TRP A 270 -31.46 2.40 15.19
CA TRP A 270 -30.93 1.18 14.59
C TRP A 270 -29.42 1.20 14.47
N ILE A 271 -28.82 0.02 14.48
CA ILE A 271 -27.42 -0.23 14.18
C ILE A 271 -27.38 -1.21 13.01
N ALA A 272 -26.77 -0.83 11.90
CA ALA A 272 -26.42 -1.74 10.81
C ALA A 272 -25.00 -2.24 11.02
N PHE A 273 -24.73 -3.51 10.69
CA PHE A 273 -23.43 -4.12 10.78
C PHE A 273 -23.29 -5.29 9.81
N VAL A 274 -22.05 -5.69 9.54
CA VAL A 274 -21.72 -6.89 8.75
C VAL A 274 -21.37 -8.04 9.68
N ALA A 275 -21.91 -9.22 9.42
CA ALA A 275 -21.56 -10.45 10.11
C ALA A 275 -21.59 -11.66 9.15
N ASP A 276 -21.13 -12.84 9.59
CA ASP A 276 -21.27 -14.08 8.83
C ASP A 276 -22.71 -14.26 8.33
N ALA A 277 -22.90 -14.64 7.07
CA ALA A 277 -24.21 -14.74 6.41
C ALA A 277 -25.20 -15.65 7.12
N ARG A 278 -24.72 -16.58 7.95
CA ARG A 278 -25.51 -17.52 8.74
C ARG A 278 -25.38 -17.30 10.24
N LEU A 279 -24.72 -16.21 10.66
CA LEU A 279 -24.43 -15.89 12.06
C LEU A 279 -23.71 -17.03 12.82
N ARG A 280 -22.83 -17.75 12.11
CA ARG A 280 -22.01 -18.82 12.70
C ARG A 280 -20.91 -18.23 13.56
N ALA A 281 -20.51 -18.96 14.59
CA ALA A 281 -19.38 -18.56 15.42
C ALA A 281 -18.08 -18.41 14.58
N ASP A 282 -17.27 -17.41 14.89
CA ASP A 282 -15.99 -17.16 14.20
C ASP A 282 -15.09 -18.41 14.20
N SER A 283 -15.13 -19.21 15.29
CA SER A 283 -14.40 -20.47 15.40
C SER A 283 -14.81 -21.51 14.35
N VAL A 284 -16.09 -21.57 14.02
CA VAL A 284 -16.63 -22.50 13.01
C VAL A 284 -16.22 -22.05 11.62
N VAL A 285 -16.36 -20.75 11.33
CA VAL A 285 -15.97 -20.16 10.03
C VAL A 285 -14.47 -20.34 9.79
N ASP A 286 -13.64 -20.10 10.80
CA ASP A 286 -12.19 -20.27 10.69
C ASP A 286 -11.78 -21.74 10.50
N ALA A 287 -12.43 -22.68 11.21
CA ALA A 287 -12.16 -24.12 11.04
C ALA A 287 -12.54 -24.59 9.62
N GLU A 288 -13.65 -24.12 9.09
CA GLU A 288 -14.07 -24.39 7.70
C GLU A 288 -13.05 -23.83 6.70
N ARG A 289 -12.65 -22.57 6.86
CA ARG A 289 -11.63 -21.94 6.01
C ARG A 289 -10.30 -22.70 6.03
N ASP A 290 -9.83 -23.12 7.22
CA ASP A 290 -8.60 -23.87 7.36
C ASP A 290 -8.70 -25.26 6.72
N SER A 291 -9.89 -25.88 6.72
CA SER A 291 -10.14 -27.14 6.02
C SER A 291 -10.14 -26.96 4.51
N LEU A 292 -10.82 -25.93 4.02
CA LEU A 292 -10.88 -25.62 2.58
C LEU A 292 -9.50 -25.23 2.02
N ALA A 293 -8.67 -24.55 2.81
CA ALA A 293 -7.32 -24.15 2.42
C ALA A 293 -6.38 -25.36 2.16
N LYS A 294 -6.71 -26.53 2.65
CA LYS A 294 -5.95 -27.78 2.43
C LYS A 294 -6.29 -28.46 1.10
N LEU A 295 -7.44 -28.16 0.53
CA LEU A 295 -7.91 -28.77 -0.71
C LEU A 295 -7.14 -28.22 -1.92
N PRO A 296 -7.04 -28.98 -3.03
CA PRO A 296 -6.61 -28.45 -4.32
C PRO A 296 -7.49 -27.29 -4.76
N TYR A 297 -6.93 -26.40 -5.61
CA TYR A 297 -7.68 -25.27 -6.14
C TYR A 297 -8.91 -25.73 -6.94
N ASP A 298 -10.03 -25.11 -6.66
CA ASP A 298 -11.27 -25.24 -7.40
C ASP A 298 -11.81 -23.86 -7.75
N LYS A 299 -12.02 -23.63 -9.06
CA LYS A 299 -12.39 -22.31 -9.56
C LYS A 299 -13.70 -21.78 -8.96
N VAL A 300 -14.71 -22.62 -8.85
CA VAL A 300 -16.03 -22.20 -8.33
C VAL A 300 -15.94 -21.85 -6.85
N ARG A 301 -15.30 -22.72 -6.06
CA ARG A 301 -15.12 -22.53 -4.63
C ARG A 301 -14.17 -21.36 -4.29
N ASP A 302 -13.02 -21.25 -4.98
CA ASP A 302 -11.93 -20.37 -4.59
C ASP A 302 -12.00 -18.97 -5.23
N GLU A 303 -12.82 -18.81 -6.27
CA GLU A 303 -13.19 -17.51 -6.83
C GLU A 303 -14.49 -16.95 -6.23
N ALA A 304 -15.33 -17.78 -5.63
CA ALA A 304 -16.38 -17.30 -4.75
C ALA A 304 -15.76 -16.55 -3.57
N ASP A 305 -16.49 -15.61 -3.02
CA ASP A 305 -16.02 -14.92 -1.83
C ASP A 305 -16.11 -15.85 -0.63
N ARG A 306 -14.94 -16.24 -0.08
CA ARG A 306 -14.87 -17.13 1.09
C ARG A 306 -15.33 -16.47 2.38
N ASN A 307 -15.46 -15.16 2.39
CA ASN A 307 -15.93 -14.39 3.53
C ASN A 307 -17.39 -13.98 3.33
N GLU A 308 -18.24 -14.90 2.89
CA GLU A 308 -19.65 -14.67 2.77
C GLU A 308 -20.18 -14.03 4.07
N ALA A 309 -20.58 -12.79 3.96
CA ALA A 309 -21.08 -12.00 5.05
C ALA A 309 -22.26 -11.18 4.55
N ASP A 310 -23.22 -10.89 5.42
CA ASP A 310 -24.41 -10.12 5.08
C ASP A 310 -24.59 -8.93 6.03
N ILE A 311 -25.42 -8.01 5.59
CA ILE A 311 -25.82 -6.84 6.38
C ILE A 311 -26.98 -7.18 7.28
N TYR A 312 -26.82 -6.91 8.55
CA TYR A 312 -27.84 -7.06 9.58
C TYR A 312 -28.14 -5.72 10.23
N VAL A 313 -29.35 -5.59 10.76
CA VAL A 313 -29.73 -4.47 11.64
C VAL A 313 -30.22 -5.01 12.98
N VAL A 314 -29.91 -4.24 14.02
CA VAL A 314 -30.38 -4.48 15.40
C VAL A 314 -30.82 -3.16 16.01
N ALA A 315 -31.78 -3.18 16.95
CA ALA A 315 -32.14 -1.97 17.67
C ALA A 315 -30.92 -1.42 18.46
N SER A 316 -30.77 -0.12 18.54
CA SER A 316 -29.68 0.53 19.31
C SER A 316 -29.75 0.26 20.82
N THR A 317 -30.82 -0.37 21.28
CA THR A 317 -31.01 -0.88 22.63
C THR A 317 -30.60 -2.34 22.81
N GLY A 318 -30.21 -3.03 21.72
CA GLY A 318 -29.92 -4.45 21.67
C GLY A 318 -31.14 -5.27 21.23
N GLY A 319 -31.00 -6.58 21.16
CA GLY A 319 -32.01 -7.54 20.74
C GLY A 319 -31.56 -8.48 19.63
N ALA A 320 -32.49 -9.21 19.01
CA ALA A 320 -32.18 -10.12 17.93
C ALA A 320 -31.87 -9.35 16.64
N PRO A 321 -30.78 -9.67 15.93
CA PRO A 321 -30.49 -9.06 14.65
C PRO A 321 -31.45 -9.57 13.56
N ARG A 322 -31.70 -8.70 12.58
CA ARG A 322 -32.47 -9.03 11.38
C ARG A 322 -31.61 -8.81 10.14
N LYS A 323 -31.56 -9.78 9.24
CA LYS A 323 -30.88 -9.67 7.96
C LYS A 323 -31.61 -8.64 7.07
N VAL A 324 -30.84 -7.74 6.46
CA VAL A 324 -31.35 -6.70 5.56
C VAL A 324 -31.05 -7.03 4.10
N ALA A 325 -29.81 -7.46 3.83
CA ALA A 325 -29.43 -7.94 2.52
C ALA A 325 -29.04 -9.42 2.64
N ASP A 326 -29.62 -10.25 1.78
CA ASP A 326 -29.22 -11.63 1.54
C ASP A 326 -28.66 -11.67 0.12
N TRP A 327 -27.33 -11.54 0.02
CA TRP A 327 -26.68 -11.33 -1.25
C TRP A 327 -25.35 -12.09 -1.29
N MET A 328 -25.12 -12.82 -2.37
CA MET A 328 -23.86 -13.56 -2.51
C MET A 328 -22.72 -12.61 -2.81
N GLY A 329 -21.74 -12.55 -1.92
CA GLY A 329 -20.56 -11.73 -2.06
C GLY A 329 -20.07 -11.13 -0.75
N THR A 330 -19.26 -10.08 -0.85
CA THR A 330 -18.84 -9.28 0.31
C THR A 330 -19.48 -7.92 0.30
N GLU A 331 -19.82 -7.42 1.48
CA GLU A 331 -20.30 -6.07 1.73
C GLU A 331 -19.31 -5.28 2.59
N SER A 332 -19.10 -4.04 2.21
CA SER A 332 -18.28 -3.06 2.94
C SER A 332 -18.87 -1.66 2.84
N ASP A 333 -18.29 -0.71 3.54
CA ASP A 333 -18.63 0.72 3.48
C ASP A 333 -20.12 1.00 3.60
N ILE A 334 -20.75 0.48 4.68
CA ILE A 334 -22.19 0.68 4.92
C ILE A 334 -22.47 2.13 5.31
N THR A 335 -23.45 2.74 4.69
CA THR A 335 -23.98 4.06 5.06
C THR A 335 -25.51 4.09 5.02
N TRP A 336 -26.10 4.89 5.92
CA TRP A 336 -27.55 5.09 5.96
C TRP A 336 -27.98 6.22 5.03
N SER A 337 -29.17 6.08 4.43
CA SER A 337 -29.83 7.23 3.83
C SER A 337 -30.15 8.29 4.89
N PRO A 338 -30.22 9.59 4.52
CA PRO A 338 -30.49 10.66 5.48
C PRO A 338 -31.81 10.51 6.28
N ASP A 339 -32.80 9.84 5.70
CA ASP A 339 -34.09 9.55 6.34
C ASP A 339 -34.11 8.24 7.14
N GLY A 340 -32.99 7.49 7.15
CA GLY A 340 -32.83 6.22 7.87
C GLY A 340 -33.64 5.05 7.33
N LYS A 341 -34.20 5.15 6.10
CA LYS A 341 -35.05 4.10 5.52
C LYS A 341 -34.30 3.13 4.64
N GLN A 342 -33.12 3.50 4.13
CA GLN A 342 -32.32 2.70 3.23
C GLN A 342 -30.88 2.60 3.74
N LEU A 343 -30.20 1.56 3.30
CA LEU A 343 -28.78 1.35 3.45
C LEU A 343 -28.12 1.32 2.09
N ALA A 344 -26.97 1.98 1.93
CA ALA A 344 -26.07 1.78 0.83
C ALA A 344 -24.81 1.06 1.30
N PHE A 345 -24.24 0.27 0.41
CA PHE A 345 -23.00 -0.45 0.67
C PHE A 345 -22.22 -0.68 -0.62
N VAL A 346 -20.94 -0.91 -0.48
CA VAL A 346 -20.08 -1.40 -1.56
C VAL A 346 -20.11 -2.93 -1.53
N GLY A 347 -20.57 -3.55 -2.61
CA GLY A 347 -20.69 -4.99 -2.73
C GLY A 347 -19.87 -5.56 -3.89
N ARG A 348 -19.27 -6.74 -3.69
CA ARG A 348 -18.50 -7.48 -4.70
C ARG A 348 -19.02 -8.91 -4.80
N ALA A 349 -19.58 -9.29 -5.94
CA ALA A 349 -20.23 -10.59 -6.13
C ALA A 349 -19.26 -11.79 -6.15
N SER A 350 -17.99 -11.58 -6.49
CA SER A 350 -16.92 -12.57 -6.39
C SER A 350 -15.58 -11.86 -6.44
N ARG A 351 -14.51 -12.56 -6.12
CA ARG A 351 -13.15 -12.01 -6.10
C ARG A 351 -12.69 -11.40 -7.44
N THR A 352 -13.24 -11.89 -8.56
CA THR A 352 -12.89 -11.43 -9.92
C THR A 352 -13.93 -10.48 -10.54
N LYS A 353 -14.90 -10.01 -9.77
CA LYS A 353 -15.90 -9.04 -10.24
C LYS A 353 -15.65 -7.66 -9.64
N SER A 354 -16.01 -6.64 -10.38
CA SER A 354 -15.90 -5.25 -9.92
C SER A 354 -16.86 -4.97 -8.75
N ALA A 355 -16.36 -4.21 -7.78
CA ALA A 355 -17.18 -3.67 -6.71
C ALA A 355 -18.21 -2.68 -7.26
N ARG A 356 -19.39 -2.64 -6.65
CA ARG A 356 -20.52 -1.79 -7.04
C ARG A 356 -21.15 -1.15 -5.81
N ILE A 357 -21.83 -0.04 -6.00
CA ILE A 357 -22.68 0.56 -4.96
C ILE A 357 -24.07 -0.03 -5.06
N TYR A 358 -24.52 -0.62 -3.97
CA TYR A 358 -25.87 -1.16 -3.84
C TYR A 358 -26.69 -0.35 -2.83
N VAL A 359 -28.00 -0.29 -3.04
CA VAL A 359 -28.95 0.29 -2.10
C VAL A 359 -30.07 -0.72 -1.83
N VAL A 360 -30.42 -0.87 -0.56
CA VAL A 360 -31.49 -1.76 -0.09
C VAL A 360 -32.36 -1.04 0.94
N ASP A 361 -33.67 -1.35 0.99
CA ASP A 361 -34.55 -0.88 2.05
C ASP A 361 -34.14 -1.49 3.40
N MET A 362 -34.22 -0.70 4.49
CA MET A 362 -33.84 -1.20 5.81
C MET A 362 -34.71 -2.39 6.26
N ASN A 363 -35.90 -2.56 5.72
CA ASN A 363 -36.77 -3.70 6.01
C ASN A 363 -36.44 -4.95 5.20
N GLY A 364 -35.45 -4.88 4.32
CA GLY A 364 -34.98 -5.96 3.47
C GLY A 364 -35.50 -5.83 2.03
N GLY A 365 -35.01 -6.70 1.18
CA GLY A 365 -35.32 -6.75 -0.23
C GLY A 365 -34.15 -7.02 -1.12
N THR A 366 -34.33 -6.99 -2.44
CA THR A 366 -33.24 -7.16 -3.40
C THR A 366 -32.41 -5.88 -3.50
N PRO A 367 -31.10 -5.93 -3.21
CA PRO A 367 -30.23 -4.77 -3.37
C PRO A 367 -30.18 -4.28 -4.83
N ARG A 368 -30.30 -2.98 -5.03
CA ARG A 368 -30.28 -2.35 -6.34
C ARG A 368 -28.90 -1.75 -6.63
N ASN A 369 -28.27 -2.15 -7.73
CA ASN A 369 -27.02 -1.62 -8.20
C ASN A 369 -27.20 -0.19 -8.76
N LEU A 370 -26.44 0.78 -8.23
CA LEU A 370 -26.47 2.18 -8.67
C LEU A 370 -25.52 2.47 -9.84
N LEU A 371 -24.50 1.64 -10.05
CA LEU A 371 -23.45 1.90 -11.05
C LEU A 371 -23.69 1.18 -12.38
N GLY A 372 -24.66 0.26 -12.44
CA GLY A 372 -24.94 -0.51 -13.65
C GLY A 372 -23.68 -1.19 -14.20
N ASN A 373 -23.38 -0.96 -15.48
CA ASN A 373 -22.21 -1.49 -16.18
C ASN A 373 -21.01 -0.51 -16.18
N TRP A 374 -21.03 0.53 -15.36
CA TRP A 374 -19.88 1.43 -15.24
C TRP A 374 -18.64 0.63 -14.84
N GLN A 375 -17.57 0.70 -15.65
CA GLN A 375 -16.47 -0.27 -15.55
C GLN A 375 -15.58 -0.09 -14.31
N TYR A 376 -15.50 1.14 -13.74
CA TYR A 376 -14.62 1.44 -12.63
C TYR A 376 -15.23 1.06 -11.27
N GLU A 377 -14.45 1.13 -10.21
CA GLU A 377 -14.85 0.71 -8.88
C GLU A 377 -14.88 1.88 -7.90
N PRO A 378 -15.88 1.94 -7.00
CA PRO A 378 -15.87 2.92 -5.91
C PRO A 378 -14.83 2.52 -4.85
N SER A 379 -14.12 3.52 -4.29
CA SER A 379 -13.16 3.34 -3.20
C SER A 379 -13.66 3.83 -1.84
N SER A 380 -14.67 4.69 -1.81
CA SER A 380 -15.38 5.14 -0.60
C SER A 380 -16.74 5.70 -1.01
N ILE A 381 -17.73 5.61 -0.14
CA ILE A 381 -19.08 6.13 -0.39
C ILE A 381 -19.55 7.02 0.75
N ASP A 382 -20.26 8.10 0.40
CA ASP A 382 -20.88 9.03 1.33
C ASP A 382 -22.31 9.33 0.89
N TRP A 383 -23.29 9.04 1.74
CA TRP A 383 -24.67 9.45 1.51
C TRP A 383 -24.94 10.76 2.25
N LEU A 384 -24.84 11.86 1.54
CA LEU A 384 -24.92 13.19 2.13
C LEU A 384 -26.33 13.55 2.61
N ARG A 385 -26.45 14.43 3.59
CA ARG A 385 -27.75 14.94 4.08
C ARG A 385 -28.59 15.61 3.01
N THR A 386 -27.98 16.11 1.97
CA THR A 386 -28.66 16.65 0.79
C THR A 386 -29.40 15.57 -0.02
N GLY A 387 -29.21 14.30 0.31
CA GLY A 387 -29.70 13.15 -0.43
C GLY A 387 -28.77 12.67 -1.54
N ALA A 388 -27.68 13.37 -1.83
CA ALA A 388 -26.74 12.95 -2.86
C ALA A 388 -25.88 11.77 -2.38
N MET A 389 -25.72 10.74 -3.23
CA MET A 389 -24.75 9.66 -3.06
C MET A 389 -23.47 10.06 -3.81
N GLN A 390 -22.39 10.27 -3.07
CA GLN A 390 -21.09 10.58 -3.64
C GLN A 390 -20.07 9.50 -3.33
N PHE A 391 -19.03 9.40 -4.15
CA PHE A 391 -17.99 8.41 -3.99
C PHE A 391 -16.70 8.84 -4.70
N VAL A 392 -15.57 8.30 -4.26
CA VAL A 392 -14.28 8.45 -4.94
C VAL A 392 -14.04 7.21 -5.79
N ALA A 393 -13.43 7.38 -6.96
CA ALA A 393 -12.99 6.27 -7.80
C ALA A 393 -11.71 6.63 -8.55
N ASP A 394 -10.88 5.60 -8.80
CA ASP A 394 -9.80 5.66 -9.76
C ASP A 394 -10.36 5.36 -11.17
N ILE A 395 -10.01 6.22 -12.12
CA ILE A 395 -10.43 6.17 -13.52
C ILE A 395 -9.16 6.19 -14.38
N GLY A 396 -8.62 5.00 -14.66
CA GLY A 396 -7.28 4.88 -15.20
C GLY A 396 -6.24 5.42 -14.21
N GLY A 397 -5.29 6.22 -14.70
CA GLY A 397 -4.25 6.85 -13.88
C GLY A 397 -4.68 8.11 -13.12
N ARG A 398 -5.95 8.48 -13.08
CA ARG A 398 -6.49 9.64 -12.33
C ARG A 398 -7.56 9.23 -11.35
N SER A 399 -7.89 10.09 -10.40
CA SER A 399 -9.03 9.87 -9.50
C SER A 399 -10.03 11.01 -9.57
N ALA A 400 -11.27 10.72 -9.23
CA ALA A 400 -12.35 11.70 -9.23
C ALA A 400 -13.31 11.48 -8.04
N VAL A 401 -13.98 12.58 -7.63
CA VAL A 401 -15.19 12.51 -6.81
C VAL A 401 -16.38 12.50 -7.77
N LEU A 402 -17.25 11.52 -7.62
CA LEU A 402 -18.40 11.30 -8.49
C LEU A 402 -19.70 11.28 -7.68
N ARG A 403 -20.81 11.55 -8.35
CA ARG A 403 -22.16 11.41 -7.82
C ARG A 403 -22.88 10.28 -8.56
N ALA A 404 -23.39 9.31 -7.83
CA ALA A 404 -24.19 8.23 -8.37
C ALA A 404 -25.64 8.71 -8.65
N ASP A 405 -26.23 8.19 -9.70
CA ASP A 405 -27.68 8.29 -9.92
C ASP A 405 -28.39 7.32 -8.96
N LEU A 406 -29.17 7.85 -8.04
CA LEU A 406 -29.92 7.04 -7.08
C LEU A 406 -30.97 6.14 -7.73
N ALA A 407 -31.39 6.43 -8.96
CA ALA A 407 -32.24 5.54 -9.72
C ALA A 407 -31.49 4.34 -10.35
N GLY A 408 -30.15 4.44 -10.45
CA GLY A 408 -29.29 3.43 -11.07
C GLY A 408 -29.49 3.33 -12.60
N LYS A 409 -29.96 4.39 -13.24
CA LYS A 409 -30.31 4.43 -14.68
C LYS A 409 -29.27 5.17 -15.51
N ALA A 410 -28.53 6.08 -14.91
CA ALA A 410 -27.51 6.90 -15.57
C ALA A 410 -26.11 6.57 -15.01
N ALA A 411 -25.08 6.78 -15.84
CA ALA A 411 -23.68 6.71 -15.40
C ALA A 411 -23.41 7.77 -14.33
N PRO A 412 -22.43 7.54 -13.43
CA PRO A 412 -22.03 8.52 -12.43
C PRO A 412 -21.58 9.84 -13.07
N THR A 413 -21.90 10.95 -12.43
CA THR A 413 -21.46 12.29 -12.85
C THR A 413 -20.20 12.68 -12.10
N GLU A 414 -19.15 13.04 -12.82
CA GLU A 414 -17.91 13.58 -12.22
C GLU A 414 -18.19 14.99 -11.66
N LEU A 415 -17.83 15.21 -10.41
CA LEU A 415 -17.96 16.48 -9.70
C LEU A 415 -16.62 17.21 -9.63
N VAL A 416 -15.58 16.48 -9.26
CA VAL A 416 -14.21 16.95 -9.14
C VAL A 416 -13.29 15.88 -9.74
N GLY A 417 -12.37 16.30 -10.60
CA GLY A 417 -11.46 15.38 -11.28
C GLY A 417 -10.30 16.12 -11.96
N GLY A 418 -10.00 15.77 -13.22
CA GLY A 418 -8.91 16.34 -14.00
C GLY A 418 -7.64 15.50 -14.01
N ARG A 419 -6.52 16.03 -14.55
CA ARG A 419 -5.20 15.36 -14.61
C ARG A 419 -4.51 15.39 -13.24
N ARG A 420 -5.05 14.63 -12.28
CA ARG A 420 -4.53 14.56 -10.90
C ARG A 420 -5.06 13.34 -10.16
N GLN A 421 -4.50 13.07 -9.02
CA GLN A 421 -5.01 12.08 -8.08
C GLN A 421 -5.61 12.79 -6.87
N LEU A 422 -6.79 12.35 -6.46
CA LEU A 422 -7.57 12.85 -5.33
C LEU A 422 -7.62 11.79 -4.23
N ARG A 423 -7.63 12.25 -2.97
CA ARG A 423 -7.77 11.35 -1.82
C ARG A 423 -8.55 12.01 -0.70
N GLY A 424 -9.27 11.21 0.06
CA GLY A 424 -9.84 11.58 1.35
C GLY A 424 -10.92 12.65 1.27
N ALA A 425 -11.93 12.48 0.42
CA ALA A 425 -13.10 13.38 0.43
C ALA A 425 -13.76 13.38 1.82
N SER A 426 -14.06 14.56 2.35
CA SER A 426 -14.71 14.79 3.64
C SER A 426 -15.71 15.92 3.51
N TYR A 427 -16.83 15.81 4.24
CA TYR A 427 -17.97 16.72 4.12
C TYR A 427 -18.33 17.35 5.45
N ASP A 428 -18.93 18.54 5.40
CA ASP A 428 -19.58 19.14 6.57
C ASP A 428 -20.87 18.40 6.96
N ALA A 429 -21.41 18.67 8.15
CA ALA A 429 -22.61 17.98 8.61
C ALA A 429 -23.85 18.26 7.74
N ALA A 430 -23.90 19.36 7.01
CA ALA A 430 -24.98 19.70 6.10
C ALA A 430 -24.83 19.05 4.70
N GLY A 431 -23.67 18.49 4.39
CA GLY A 431 -23.35 17.94 3.06
C GLY A 431 -23.25 19.02 1.98
N LYS A 432 -22.77 20.23 2.33
CA LYS A 432 -22.66 21.37 1.42
C LYS A 432 -21.23 21.73 1.06
N VAL A 433 -20.28 21.48 1.96
CA VAL A 433 -18.85 21.76 1.79
C VAL A 433 -18.11 20.44 1.71
N MET A 434 -17.22 20.34 0.74
CA MET A 434 -16.35 19.18 0.54
C MET A 434 -14.89 19.63 0.64
N ALA A 435 -14.05 18.88 1.34
CA ALA A 435 -12.60 19.03 1.31
C ALA A 435 -11.93 17.71 0.86
N PHE A 436 -10.84 17.83 0.12
CA PHE A 436 -10.07 16.70 -0.37
C PHE A 436 -8.60 17.08 -0.55
N VAL A 437 -7.74 16.09 -0.63
CA VAL A 437 -6.32 16.28 -0.96
C VAL A 437 -6.11 15.95 -2.43
N ALA A 438 -5.33 16.77 -3.13
CA ALA A 438 -4.98 16.50 -4.52
C ALA A 438 -3.47 16.64 -4.77
N THR A 439 -2.98 15.87 -5.74
CA THR A 439 -1.61 15.90 -6.26
C THR A 439 -1.63 15.76 -7.77
N SER A 440 -0.71 16.40 -8.47
CA SER A 440 -0.50 16.21 -9.92
C SER A 440 0.97 15.92 -10.19
N MET A 441 1.34 15.58 -11.43
CA MET A 441 2.73 15.27 -11.81
C MET A 441 3.75 16.30 -11.31
N THR A 442 3.37 17.57 -11.31
CA THR A 442 4.25 18.69 -10.96
C THR A 442 3.93 19.36 -9.63
N LYS A 443 3.02 18.79 -8.86
CA LYS A 443 2.60 19.36 -7.56
C LYS A 443 2.45 18.26 -6.52
N PRO A 444 3.30 18.24 -5.47
CA PRO A 444 3.07 17.45 -4.27
C PRO A 444 1.69 17.75 -3.66
N THR A 445 1.28 16.92 -2.71
CA THR A 445 -0.07 16.99 -2.12
C THR A 445 -0.36 18.33 -1.44
N GLU A 446 -1.56 18.88 -1.73
CA GLU A 446 -2.13 20.05 -1.06
C GLU A 446 -3.62 19.82 -0.77
N LEU A 447 -4.17 20.61 0.17
CA LEU A 447 -5.58 20.57 0.51
C LEU A 447 -6.40 21.48 -0.40
N PHE A 448 -7.56 21.00 -0.81
CA PHE A 448 -8.55 21.71 -1.61
C PHE A 448 -9.91 21.71 -0.90
N VAL A 449 -10.73 22.70 -1.22
CA VAL A 449 -12.13 22.79 -0.82
C VAL A 449 -12.99 23.14 -2.02
N ALA A 450 -14.22 22.61 -2.02
CA ALA A 450 -15.26 22.92 -2.99
C ALA A 450 -16.64 22.90 -2.34
N ASN A 451 -17.65 23.38 -3.02
CA ASN A 451 -19.02 23.00 -2.69
C ASN A 451 -19.18 21.48 -2.93
N ALA A 452 -20.08 20.83 -2.20
CA ALA A 452 -20.30 19.40 -2.35
C ALA A 452 -20.80 18.98 -3.76
N ASP A 453 -21.28 19.90 -4.57
CA ASP A 453 -21.62 19.68 -5.97
C ASP A 453 -20.45 19.82 -6.95
N GLY A 454 -19.23 20.05 -6.43
CA GLY A 454 -17.99 20.23 -7.19
C GLY A 454 -17.73 21.66 -7.64
N THR A 455 -18.65 22.59 -7.44
CA THR A 455 -18.48 24.01 -7.81
C THR A 455 -17.58 24.75 -6.82
N ALA A 456 -17.05 25.91 -7.22
CA ALA A 456 -16.21 26.80 -6.40
C ALA A 456 -14.96 26.12 -5.81
N GLU A 457 -14.39 25.15 -6.53
CA GLU A 457 -13.14 24.51 -6.13
C GLU A 457 -12.01 25.52 -5.99
N ARG A 458 -11.22 25.37 -4.91
CA ARG A 458 -10.00 26.16 -4.69
C ARG A 458 -9.00 25.43 -3.78
N GLN A 459 -7.74 25.71 -3.98
CA GLN A 459 -6.65 25.24 -3.13
C GLN A 459 -6.64 26.04 -1.82
N LEU A 460 -6.52 25.33 -0.68
CA LEU A 460 -6.48 25.95 0.67
C LEU A 460 -5.08 26.04 1.25
N THR A 461 -4.16 25.15 0.84
CA THR A 461 -2.81 25.11 1.44
C THR A 461 -1.74 25.22 0.38
N THR A 462 -0.57 25.71 0.78
CA THR A 462 0.61 25.92 -0.06
C THR A 462 1.88 25.49 0.68
N PHE A 463 1.82 24.37 1.39
CA PHE A 463 2.96 23.88 2.19
C PHE A 463 4.22 23.63 1.36
N ASN A 464 4.05 23.27 0.08
CA ASN A 464 5.15 23.00 -0.84
C ASN A 464 5.57 24.22 -1.67
N ALA A 465 5.06 25.44 -1.39
CA ALA A 465 5.33 26.63 -2.22
C ALA A 465 6.82 26.96 -2.33
N SER A 466 7.57 26.91 -1.23
CA SER A 466 9.03 27.17 -1.23
C SER A 466 9.80 26.12 -2.04
N LEU A 467 9.40 24.84 -1.95
CA LEU A 467 9.99 23.79 -2.75
C LEU A 467 9.69 23.97 -4.24
N ASN A 468 8.44 24.28 -4.58
CA ASN A 468 7.99 24.51 -5.95
C ASN A 468 8.59 25.78 -6.58
N ALA A 469 9.04 26.74 -5.80
CA ALA A 469 9.77 27.92 -6.28
C ALA A 469 11.23 27.59 -6.67
N ASP A 470 11.84 26.61 -6.00
CA ASP A 470 13.23 26.22 -6.23
C ASP A 470 13.38 25.06 -7.23
N VAL A 471 12.38 24.17 -7.34
CA VAL A 471 12.48 22.97 -8.17
C VAL A 471 11.55 23.05 -9.36
N VAL A 472 12.12 22.88 -10.55
CA VAL A 472 11.35 22.72 -11.79
C VAL A 472 10.99 21.25 -11.94
N TRP A 473 9.73 20.93 -11.70
CA TRP A 473 9.20 19.60 -11.86
C TRP A 473 8.99 19.24 -13.33
N SER A 474 9.31 18.01 -13.69
CA SER A 474 9.00 17.46 -15.01
C SER A 474 7.55 17.02 -15.10
N ASP A 475 6.86 17.39 -16.17
CA ASP A 475 5.52 16.88 -16.50
C ASP A 475 5.61 15.69 -17.46
N ALA A 476 4.56 14.89 -17.52
CA ALA A 476 4.47 13.74 -18.39
C ALA A 476 3.39 13.92 -19.47
N GLU A 477 3.73 13.52 -20.68
CA GLU A 477 2.79 13.35 -21.78
C GLU A 477 2.05 12.03 -21.62
N ARG A 478 0.72 12.07 -21.46
CA ARG A 478 -0.12 10.89 -21.43
C ARG A 478 -0.44 10.44 -22.85
N PHE A 479 -0.36 9.14 -23.12
CA PHE A 479 -0.73 8.53 -24.39
C PHE A 479 -1.41 7.18 -24.18
N THR A 480 -2.16 6.73 -25.19
CA THR A 480 -2.72 5.37 -25.20
C THR A 480 -2.25 4.63 -26.45
N TYR A 481 -2.20 3.32 -26.38
CA TYR A 481 -1.78 2.49 -27.50
C TYR A 481 -2.47 1.13 -27.45
N LYS A 482 -2.63 0.51 -28.61
CA LYS A 482 -3.16 -0.85 -28.72
C LYS A 482 -2.05 -1.88 -28.51
N SER A 483 -2.31 -2.87 -27.69
CA SER A 483 -1.44 -4.01 -27.41
C SER A 483 -2.09 -5.32 -27.81
N VAL A 484 -1.60 -6.44 -27.30
CA VAL A 484 -2.10 -7.78 -27.65
C VAL A 484 -3.61 -7.88 -27.43
N GLY A 485 -4.33 -8.38 -28.45
CA GLY A 485 -5.78 -8.49 -28.43
C GLY A 485 -6.51 -7.15 -28.57
N ASP A 486 -5.88 -6.15 -29.19
CA ASP A 486 -6.41 -4.80 -29.39
C ASP A 486 -6.78 -4.07 -28.08
N LEU A 487 -6.25 -4.57 -26.93
CA LEU A 487 -6.47 -3.95 -25.63
C LEU A 487 -5.78 -2.58 -25.61
N GLU A 488 -6.53 -1.55 -25.18
CA GLU A 488 -5.97 -0.21 -25.01
C GLU A 488 -5.23 -0.12 -23.67
N ILE A 489 -3.97 0.31 -23.76
CA ILE A 489 -3.09 0.48 -22.62
C ILE A 489 -2.77 1.97 -22.45
N GLU A 490 -2.74 2.45 -21.22
CA GLU A 490 -2.39 3.82 -20.88
C GLU A 490 -0.92 3.92 -20.46
N GLY A 491 -0.24 4.94 -20.98
CA GLY A 491 1.16 5.23 -20.68
C GLY A 491 1.44 6.73 -20.52
N TRP A 492 2.56 7.02 -19.90
CA TRP A 492 3.06 8.39 -19.70
C TRP A 492 4.54 8.45 -20.00
N LEU A 493 4.94 9.52 -20.66
CA LEU A 493 6.34 9.82 -20.93
C LEU A 493 6.71 11.16 -20.30
N MET A 494 7.42 11.10 -19.18
CA MET A 494 7.92 12.29 -18.48
C MET A 494 9.20 12.78 -19.15
N LYS A 495 9.24 14.10 -19.46
CA LYS A 495 10.40 14.71 -20.12
C LYS A 495 11.56 14.91 -19.14
N PRO A 496 12.82 14.77 -19.64
CA PRO A 496 13.99 15.09 -18.83
C PRO A 496 14.02 16.59 -18.47
N TYR A 497 14.53 16.91 -17.30
CA TYR A 497 14.86 18.30 -16.95
C TYR A 497 15.85 18.88 -17.97
N GLY A 498 15.63 20.14 -18.35
CA GLY A 498 16.47 20.81 -19.34
C GLY A 498 16.35 20.25 -20.76
N TYR A 499 15.19 19.64 -21.09
CA TYR A 499 14.92 19.16 -22.42
C TYR A 499 15.15 20.23 -23.50
N THR A 500 15.91 19.85 -24.51
CA THR A 500 16.21 20.71 -25.68
C THR A 500 15.85 19.97 -26.95
N PRO A 501 15.02 20.52 -27.83
CA PRO A 501 14.69 19.91 -29.11
C PRO A 501 15.94 19.55 -29.92
N GLY A 502 15.91 18.40 -30.60
CA GLY A 502 17.01 17.91 -31.45
C GLY A 502 18.12 17.15 -30.69
N LYS A 503 18.13 17.16 -29.38
CA LYS A 503 19.03 16.33 -28.56
C LYS A 503 18.39 15.00 -28.25
N LYS A 504 19.18 13.91 -28.27
CA LYS A 504 18.75 12.59 -27.82
C LYS A 504 19.01 12.38 -26.33
N TYR A 505 18.08 11.76 -25.65
CA TYR A 505 18.14 11.50 -24.21
C TYR A 505 18.00 10.01 -23.91
N PRO A 506 18.67 9.48 -22.88
CA PRO A 506 18.41 8.14 -22.38
C PRO A 506 17.00 8.04 -21.81
N MET A 507 16.47 6.80 -21.78
CA MET A 507 15.14 6.51 -21.27
C MET A 507 15.21 5.43 -20.18
N VAL A 508 14.41 5.58 -19.13
CA VAL A 508 14.18 4.53 -18.14
C VAL A 508 12.69 4.21 -18.10
N ILE A 509 12.31 2.94 -18.30
CA ILE A 509 10.96 2.48 -18.04
C ILE A 509 10.82 2.13 -16.55
N TYR A 510 9.76 2.64 -15.92
CA TYR A 510 9.41 2.40 -14.52
C TYR A 510 8.15 1.53 -14.43
N ILE A 511 8.25 0.36 -13.78
CA ILE A 511 7.18 -0.64 -13.71
C ILE A 511 6.64 -0.70 -12.28
N HIS A 512 5.33 -0.50 -12.12
CA HIS A 512 4.69 -0.50 -10.80
C HIS A 512 4.66 -1.89 -10.16
N GLY A 513 4.43 -1.92 -8.85
CA GLY A 513 4.18 -3.14 -8.08
C GLY A 513 2.72 -3.61 -8.18
N GLY A 514 2.38 -4.65 -7.47
CA GLY A 514 1.02 -5.21 -7.44
C GLY A 514 1.00 -6.67 -7.86
N PRO A 515 0.49 -7.05 -9.06
CA PRO A 515 0.18 -6.28 -10.26
C PRO A 515 -1.05 -5.39 -10.19
N HIS A 516 -1.99 -5.67 -9.27
CA HIS A 516 -3.24 -4.95 -9.10
C HIS A 516 -3.02 -3.60 -8.37
N SER A 517 -2.22 -2.75 -8.97
CA SER A 517 -1.95 -1.37 -8.61
C SER A 517 -1.87 -0.55 -9.90
N SER A 518 -1.57 0.74 -9.82
CA SER A 518 -1.41 1.59 -10.99
C SER A 518 -0.50 2.77 -10.70
N TYR A 519 0.17 3.28 -11.73
CA TYR A 519 0.70 4.64 -11.76
C TYR A 519 -0.33 5.61 -12.32
N GLY A 520 -0.08 6.91 -12.20
CA GLY A 520 -1.00 7.90 -12.72
C GLY A 520 -0.52 9.33 -12.56
N GLU A 521 -1.47 10.25 -12.58
CA GLU A 521 -1.30 11.70 -12.66
C GLU A 521 -0.82 12.37 -11.34
N GLY A 522 -0.33 11.59 -10.35
CA GLY A 522 0.20 12.11 -9.10
C GLY A 522 1.69 12.41 -9.13
N TRP A 523 2.15 13.31 -8.25
CA TRP A 523 3.57 13.55 -8.01
C TRP A 523 4.23 12.29 -7.43
N PHE A 524 5.37 11.90 -8.00
CA PHE A 524 6.14 10.75 -7.54
C PHE A 524 7.63 11.05 -7.56
N ASP A 525 8.27 10.95 -6.41
CA ASP A 525 9.66 11.33 -6.18
C ASP A 525 10.66 10.54 -7.05
N GLU A 526 10.40 9.25 -7.27
CA GLU A 526 11.28 8.39 -8.06
C GLU A 526 11.31 8.81 -9.54
N PHE A 527 10.17 9.22 -10.11
CA PHE A 527 10.11 9.73 -11.48
C PHE A 527 10.83 11.06 -11.60
N GLN A 528 10.56 11.97 -10.67
CA GLN A 528 11.19 13.29 -10.65
C GLN A 528 12.72 13.19 -10.45
N ASN A 529 13.18 12.24 -9.64
CA ASN A 529 14.61 12.00 -9.41
C ASN A 529 15.35 11.59 -10.68
N LEU A 530 14.76 10.70 -11.50
CA LEU A 530 15.35 10.26 -12.79
C LEU A 530 15.24 11.36 -13.86
N ALA A 531 14.08 12.02 -13.97
CA ALA A 531 13.89 13.13 -14.89
C ALA A 531 14.84 14.30 -14.60
N ALA A 532 15.09 14.60 -13.32
CA ALA A 532 16.05 15.61 -12.88
C ALA A 532 17.49 15.32 -13.31
N GLN A 533 17.83 14.04 -13.58
CA GLN A 533 19.14 13.63 -14.09
C GLN A 533 19.23 13.71 -15.63
N GLY A 534 18.18 14.19 -16.30
CA GLY A 534 18.17 14.34 -17.74
C GLY A 534 17.81 13.08 -18.51
N MET A 535 16.95 12.22 -17.94
CA MET A 535 16.43 11.02 -18.57
C MET A 535 14.93 11.14 -18.84
N TYR A 536 14.45 10.57 -19.94
CA TYR A 536 13.04 10.27 -20.08
C TYR A 536 12.62 9.20 -19.07
N VAL A 537 11.45 9.37 -18.45
CA VAL A 537 10.84 8.34 -17.60
C VAL A 537 9.54 7.89 -18.26
N LEU A 538 9.54 6.65 -18.74
CA LEU A 538 8.36 5.98 -19.29
C LEU A 538 7.71 5.16 -18.17
N PHE A 539 6.40 5.23 -18.03
CA PHE A 539 5.64 4.34 -17.16
C PHE A 539 4.27 4.04 -17.77
N THR A 540 3.75 2.86 -17.51
CA THR A 540 2.51 2.36 -18.10
C THR A 540 1.68 1.66 -17.05
N ASN A 541 0.39 1.48 -17.35
CA ASN A 541 -0.50 0.59 -16.63
C ASN A 541 -0.85 -0.60 -17.55
N PRO A 542 -0.01 -1.65 -17.58
CA PRO A 542 -0.27 -2.83 -18.37
C PRO A 542 -1.52 -3.55 -17.86
N ARG A 543 -2.07 -4.51 -18.64
CA ARG A 543 -3.11 -5.41 -18.11
C ARG A 543 -2.68 -5.98 -16.75
N GLY A 544 -3.62 -6.20 -15.87
CA GLY A 544 -3.35 -6.51 -14.46
C GLY A 544 -3.43 -5.30 -13.53
N SER A 545 -3.31 -4.07 -14.06
CA SER A 545 -3.40 -2.85 -13.25
C SER A 545 -4.81 -2.59 -12.74
N SER A 546 -4.91 -1.90 -11.59
CA SER A 546 -6.17 -1.39 -11.04
C SER A 546 -6.60 -0.09 -11.72
N GLY A 547 -7.87 0.30 -11.54
CA GLY A 547 -8.41 1.54 -12.11
C GLY A 547 -8.99 1.40 -13.52
N TYR A 548 -9.08 0.18 -14.06
CA TYR A 548 -9.59 -0.11 -15.41
C TYR A 548 -10.74 -1.13 -15.42
N GLY A 549 -11.22 -1.53 -14.23
CA GLY A 549 -12.24 -2.55 -14.04
C GLY A 549 -11.68 -3.96 -13.88
N ALA A 550 -12.52 -4.87 -13.36
CA ALA A 550 -12.09 -6.20 -12.94
C ALA A 550 -11.57 -7.06 -14.09
N ASP A 551 -12.17 -7.01 -15.27
CA ASP A 551 -11.73 -7.81 -16.41
C ASP A 551 -10.30 -7.44 -16.85
N PHE A 552 -9.93 -6.17 -16.77
CA PHE A 552 -8.57 -5.70 -17.00
C PHE A 552 -7.63 -6.13 -15.87
N THR A 553 -8.07 -5.95 -14.62
CA THR A 553 -7.27 -6.23 -13.42
C THR A 553 -6.93 -7.72 -13.31
N TYR A 554 -7.88 -8.62 -13.55
CA TYR A 554 -7.68 -10.07 -13.38
C TYR A 554 -7.28 -10.80 -14.67
N SER A 555 -7.01 -10.08 -15.77
CA SER A 555 -6.61 -10.68 -17.05
C SER A 555 -5.24 -11.35 -17.04
N THR A 556 -4.38 -11.04 -16.08
CA THR A 556 -3.04 -11.62 -15.94
C THR A 556 -2.99 -12.93 -15.16
N ARG A 557 -4.10 -13.39 -14.58
CA ARG A 557 -4.11 -14.61 -13.76
C ARG A 557 -3.63 -15.83 -14.56
N GLY A 558 -2.65 -16.55 -14.01
CA GLY A 558 -1.96 -17.66 -14.63
C GLY A 558 -1.01 -17.26 -15.78
N ARG A 559 -0.80 -15.96 -16.02
CA ARG A 559 -0.11 -15.47 -17.21
C ARG A 559 0.86 -14.31 -16.93
N TRP A 560 1.30 -14.14 -15.69
CA TRP A 560 2.24 -13.07 -15.33
C TRP A 560 3.53 -13.17 -16.16
N GLY A 561 3.98 -12.07 -16.75
CA GLY A 561 5.13 -12.03 -17.64
C GLY A 561 4.84 -12.46 -19.08
N MET A 562 3.58 -12.64 -19.45
CA MET A 562 3.16 -12.93 -20.82
C MET A 562 2.68 -11.65 -21.51
N GLU A 563 1.38 -11.46 -21.67
CA GLU A 563 0.85 -10.29 -22.35
C GLU A 563 1.05 -8.96 -21.61
N ASP A 564 1.19 -8.99 -20.29
CA ASP A 564 1.59 -7.84 -19.48
C ASP A 564 3.02 -7.38 -19.81
N TYR A 565 3.94 -8.33 -20.08
CA TYR A 565 5.27 -8.04 -20.65
C TYR A 565 5.15 -7.40 -22.03
N ASP A 566 4.30 -7.94 -22.91
CA ASP A 566 4.10 -7.41 -24.26
C ASP A 566 3.52 -5.99 -24.22
N ASP A 567 2.59 -5.71 -23.30
CA ASP A 567 2.03 -4.38 -23.07
C ASP A 567 3.14 -3.36 -22.73
N ILE A 568 4.03 -3.73 -21.81
CA ILE A 568 5.17 -2.91 -21.38
C ILE A 568 6.14 -2.69 -22.54
N MET A 569 6.53 -3.77 -23.24
CA MET A 569 7.51 -3.69 -24.32
C MET A 569 6.99 -2.94 -25.54
N LYS A 570 5.70 -2.97 -25.79
CA LYS A 570 5.06 -2.15 -26.84
C LYS A 570 5.22 -0.65 -26.58
N ALA A 571 5.06 -0.21 -25.34
CA ALA A 571 5.35 1.18 -24.97
C ALA A 571 6.83 1.53 -25.15
N VAL A 572 7.72 0.63 -24.77
CA VAL A 572 9.17 0.79 -25.00
C VAL A 572 9.45 0.95 -26.50
N ASP A 573 8.82 0.16 -27.37
CA ASP A 573 9.00 0.26 -28.83
C ASP A 573 8.54 1.62 -29.37
N ILE A 574 7.36 2.08 -28.96
CA ILE A 574 6.79 3.38 -29.36
C ILE A 574 7.73 4.52 -28.96
N VAL A 575 8.23 4.50 -27.74
CA VAL A 575 9.07 5.58 -27.23
C VAL A 575 10.50 5.49 -27.77
N ALA A 576 11.06 4.31 -27.92
CA ALA A 576 12.40 4.10 -28.51
C ALA A 576 12.48 4.54 -29.98
N ALA A 577 11.37 4.56 -30.71
CA ALA A 577 11.28 5.03 -32.09
C ALA A 577 11.28 6.58 -32.19
N ARG A 578 11.15 7.32 -31.11
CA ARG A 578 11.15 8.80 -31.10
C ARG A 578 12.53 9.35 -31.49
N PRO A 579 12.59 10.43 -32.26
CA PRO A 579 13.87 11.01 -32.71
C PRO A 579 14.71 11.60 -31.57
N ASP A 580 14.08 11.95 -30.45
CA ASP A 580 14.68 12.55 -29.26
C ASP A 580 15.03 11.52 -28.17
N VAL A 581 14.85 10.22 -28.42
CA VAL A 581 15.24 9.11 -27.51
C VAL A 581 16.48 8.40 -28.06
N ASP A 582 17.45 8.17 -27.18
CA ASP A 582 18.62 7.32 -27.48
C ASP A 582 18.28 5.86 -27.16
N SER A 583 17.81 5.12 -28.18
CA SER A 583 17.41 3.73 -28.02
C SER A 583 18.56 2.78 -27.66
N THR A 584 19.81 3.22 -27.67
CA THR A 584 20.98 2.46 -27.20
C THR A 584 21.22 2.65 -25.70
N LYS A 585 20.54 3.61 -25.07
CA LYS A 585 20.68 4.02 -23.67
C LYS A 585 19.37 3.90 -22.92
N MET A 586 18.80 2.70 -22.92
CA MET A 586 17.57 2.38 -22.22
C MET A 586 17.85 1.64 -20.91
N GLY A 587 17.12 2.02 -19.86
CA GLY A 587 17.11 1.33 -18.58
C GLY A 587 15.71 0.81 -18.23
N ALA A 588 15.63 -0.16 -17.33
CA ALA A 588 14.36 -0.63 -16.75
C ALA A 588 14.48 -0.69 -15.22
N THR A 589 13.41 -0.29 -14.53
CA THR A 589 13.35 -0.34 -13.07
C THR A 589 11.94 -0.65 -12.58
N GLY A 590 11.83 -1.22 -11.39
CA GLY A 590 10.56 -1.51 -10.74
C GLY A 590 10.75 -2.31 -9.45
N GLY A 591 9.70 -2.37 -8.64
CA GLY A 591 9.73 -3.07 -7.36
C GLY A 591 8.53 -3.99 -7.14
N SER A 592 8.71 -5.06 -6.34
CA SER A 592 7.66 -6.05 -6.09
C SER A 592 7.26 -6.79 -7.39
N TYR A 593 6.00 -6.71 -7.84
CA TYR A 593 5.66 -7.17 -9.18
C TYR A 593 6.53 -6.50 -10.26
N GLY A 594 6.80 -5.19 -10.16
CA GLY A 594 7.76 -4.53 -11.05
C GLY A 594 9.18 -5.09 -10.93
N GLY A 595 9.57 -5.56 -9.75
CA GLY A 595 10.84 -6.27 -9.51
C GLY A 595 10.85 -7.66 -10.16
N PHE A 596 9.74 -8.39 -10.10
CA PHE A 596 9.54 -9.61 -10.91
C PHE A 596 9.67 -9.30 -12.40
N MET A 597 8.93 -8.29 -12.89
CA MET A 597 8.91 -7.94 -14.31
C MET A 597 10.28 -7.47 -14.83
N THR A 598 11.07 -6.76 -14.05
CA THR A 598 12.43 -6.35 -14.44
C THR A 598 13.38 -7.54 -14.57
N THR A 599 13.30 -8.54 -13.67
CA THR A 599 14.07 -9.80 -13.81
C THR A 599 13.54 -10.64 -14.96
N TRP A 600 12.23 -10.63 -15.21
CA TRP A 600 11.62 -11.31 -16.36
C TRP A 600 12.10 -10.71 -17.69
N ILE A 601 12.05 -9.37 -17.82
CA ILE A 601 12.57 -8.63 -18.98
C ILE A 601 14.03 -9.00 -19.24
N ALA A 602 14.88 -9.05 -18.21
CA ALA A 602 16.29 -9.43 -18.34
C ALA A 602 16.48 -10.83 -18.95
N THR A 603 15.53 -11.77 -18.74
CA THR A 603 15.57 -13.10 -19.34
C THR A 603 15.05 -13.15 -20.78
N LYS A 604 14.30 -12.12 -21.22
CA LYS A 604 13.64 -12.10 -22.54
C LYS A 604 14.38 -11.26 -23.58
N THR A 605 15.11 -10.23 -23.15
CA THR A 605 15.77 -9.29 -24.05
C THR A 605 17.04 -8.68 -23.46
N ASN A 606 17.99 -8.34 -24.33
CA ASN A 606 19.21 -7.63 -23.97
C ASN A 606 19.20 -6.17 -24.49
N ARG A 607 18.02 -5.59 -24.76
CA ARG A 607 17.88 -4.22 -25.29
C ARG A 607 18.23 -3.14 -24.28
N PHE A 608 18.15 -3.46 -22.99
CA PHE A 608 18.44 -2.51 -21.92
C PHE A 608 19.92 -2.50 -21.59
N ALA A 609 20.52 -1.31 -21.54
CA ALA A 609 21.91 -1.13 -21.15
C ALA A 609 22.14 -1.38 -19.65
N ALA A 610 21.12 -1.18 -18.83
CA ALA A 610 21.14 -1.49 -17.41
C ALA A 610 19.72 -1.70 -16.85
N ILE A 611 19.62 -2.55 -15.83
CA ILE A 611 18.37 -2.77 -15.10
C ILE A 611 18.62 -2.56 -13.60
N GLN A 612 17.66 -1.93 -12.92
CA GLN A 612 17.58 -1.93 -11.47
C GLN A 612 16.32 -2.68 -11.05
N THR A 613 16.43 -3.55 -10.05
CA THR A 613 15.30 -4.30 -9.50
C THR A 613 15.23 -4.10 -7.99
N ASP A 614 14.02 -3.85 -7.48
CA ASP A 614 13.77 -3.57 -6.08
C ASP A 614 12.83 -4.63 -5.51
N ARG A 615 13.12 -5.19 -4.32
CA ARG A 615 12.25 -6.20 -3.68
C ARG A 615 11.73 -7.21 -4.70
N THR A 616 12.67 -7.90 -5.34
CA THR A 616 12.42 -8.74 -6.51
C THR A 616 11.82 -10.11 -6.17
N ILE A 617 11.14 -10.70 -7.15
CA ILE A 617 10.68 -12.08 -7.12
C ILE A 617 11.32 -12.81 -8.29
N THR A 618 12.05 -13.89 -8.03
CA THR A 618 12.79 -14.63 -9.06
C THR A 618 12.40 -16.10 -9.14
N ASP A 619 11.83 -16.66 -8.06
CA ASP A 619 11.34 -18.04 -7.98
C ASP A 619 10.01 -18.04 -7.22
N TRP A 620 8.94 -18.43 -7.89
CA TRP A 620 7.60 -18.41 -7.31
C TRP A 620 7.37 -19.52 -6.27
N THR A 621 8.06 -20.67 -6.39
CA THR A 621 8.00 -21.72 -5.38
C THR A 621 8.68 -21.29 -4.08
N TYR A 622 9.88 -20.67 -4.19
CA TYR A 622 10.55 -20.06 -3.04
C TYR A 622 9.69 -18.96 -2.40
N TRP A 623 9.15 -18.08 -3.23
CA TRP A 623 8.30 -16.97 -2.76
C TRP A 623 7.08 -17.47 -1.99
N TYR A 624 6.39 -18.49 -2.52
CA TYR A 624 5.25 -19.12 -1.86
C TYR A 624 5.60 -19.61 -0.45
N GLY A 625 6.71 -20.34 -0.30
CA GLY A 625 7.13 -20.90 0.98
C GLY A 625 7.72 -19.91 1.98
N SER A 626 8.11 -18.72 1.51
CA SER A 626 8.86 -17.74 2.31
C SER A 626 8.19 -16.36 2.45
N SER A 627 7.13 -16.07 1.72
CA SER A 627 6.36 -14.81 1.81
C SER A 627 5.32 -14.85 2.94
N ASP A 628 4.86 -13.69 3.37
CA ASP A 628 3.70 -13.52 4.24
C ASP A 628 2.36 -13.46 3.47
N ALA A 629 2.39 -13.63 2.13
CA ALA A 629 1.25 -13.41 1.25
C ALA A 629 0.98 -14.60 0.29
N GLN A 630 1.19 -15.84 0.74
CA GLN A 630 1.05 -17.06 -0.06
C GLN A 630 -0.29 -17.15 -0.81
N GLY A 631 -1.38 -16.71 -0.18
CA GLY A 631 -2.72 -16.72 -0.78
C GLY A 631 -2.84 -15.90 -2.07
N LEU A 632 -1.88 -14.99 -2.36
CA LEU A 632 -1.85 -14.28 -3.63
C LEU A 632 -1.57 -15.25 -4.78
N THR A 633 -0.50 -16.04 -4.71
CA THR A 633 -0.18 -16.99 -5.78
C THR A 633 -1.15 -18.16 -5.86
N GLU A 634 -1.74 -18.59 -4.75
CA GLU A 634 -2.81 -19.60 -4.81
C GLU A 634 -3.99 -19.12 -5.68
N PHE A 635 -4.33 -17.84 -5.56
CA PHE A 635 -5.38 -17.22 -6.38
C PHE A 635 -4.91 -16.93 -7.81
N GLU A 636 -3.74 -16.32 -7.97
CA GLU A 636 -3.22 -15.90 -9.26
C GLU A 636 -2.77 -17.07 -10.15
N PHE A 637 -2.24 -18.16 -9.57
CA PHE A 637 -1.67 -19.30 -10.28
C PHE A 637 -2.50 -20.57 -10.13
N PHE A 638 -3.77 -20.44 -9.72
CA PHE A 638 -4.74 -21.53 -9.64
C PHE A 638 -4.28 -22.69 -8.75
N GLY A 639 -3.82 -22.38 -7.56
CA GLY A 639 -3.44 -23.36 -6.54
C GLY A 639 -2.01 -23.24 -6.04
N LYS A 640 -1.61 -24.23 -5.28
CA LYS A 640 -0.32 -24.31 -4.60
C LYS A 640 0.78 -24.82 -5.55
N PRO A 641 2.08 -24.59 -5.26
CA PRO A 641 3.16 -25.08 -6.14
C PRO A 641 3.08 -26.58 -6.44
N TRP A 642 2.75 -27.42 -5.46
CA TRP A 642 2.63 -28.86 -5.68
C TRP A 642 1.37 -29.30 -6.42
N ASP A 643 0.36 -28.41 -6.53
CA ASP A 643 -0.83 -28.65 -7.34
C ASP A 643 -0.61 -28.22 -8.79
N ASN A 644 0.26 -27.20 -9.04
CA ASN A 644 0.49 -26.58 -10.35
C ASN A 644 1.97 -26.21 -10.59
N GLN A 645 2.89 -27.12 -10.28
CA GLN A 645 4.34 -26.91 -10.33
C GLN A 645 4.82 -26.38 -11.70
N ALA A 646 4.25 -26.91 -12.78
CA ALA A 646 4.65 -26.51 -14.13
C ALA A 646 4.41 -25.02 -14.40
N LEU A 647 3.31 -24.44 -13.89
CA LEU A 647 3.03 -23.03 -14.03
C LEU A 647 4.00 -22.18 -13.17
N TYR A 648 4.22 -22.58 -11.92
CA TYR A 648 5.18 -21.90 -11.04
C TYR A 648 6.58 -21.86 -11.66
N ASP A 649 7.04 -22.98 -12.22
CA ASP A 649 8.34 -23.06 -12.91
C ASP A 649 8.36 -22.17 -14.18
N THR A 650 7.30 -22.24 -14.99
CA THR A 650 7.22 -21.47 -16.25
C THR A 650 7.28 -19.97 -16.01
N LEU A 651 6.65 -19.49 -14.95
CA LEU A 651 6.58 -18.07 -14.60
C LEU A 651 7.78 -17.59 -13.75
N SER A 652 8.68 -18.49 -13.33
CA SER A 652 9.83 -18.15 -12.48
C SER A 652 11.02 -17.66 -13.28
N PRO A 653 11.47 -16.41 -13.17
CA PRO A 653 12.63 -15.85 -13.89
C PRO A 653 13.91 -16.70 -13.71
N ILE A 654 14.12 -17.29 -12.56
CA ILE A 654 15.32 -18.07 -12.24
C ILE A 654 15.53 -19.25 -13.21
N ARG A 655 14.47 -19.81 -13.77
CA ARG A 655 14.53 -20.91 -14.76
C ARG A 655 15.19 -20.48 -16.08
N TYR A 656 15.32 -19.18 -16.30
CA TYR A 656 15.85 -18.59 -17.53
C TYR A 656 17.06 -17.69 -17.26
N VAL A 657 17.63 -17.69 -16.07
CA VAL A 657 18.68 -16.77 -15.62
C VAL A 657 19.93 -16.83 -16.51
N GLN A 658 20.22 -17.98 -17.13
CA GLN A 658 21.35 -18.16 -18.06
C GLN A 658 21.26 -17.29 -19.32
N LYS A 659 20.09 -16.69 -19.62
CA LYS A 659 19.91 -15.79 -20.77
C LYS A 659 20.27 -14.35 -20.44
N VAL A 660 20.44 -14.02 -19.16
CA VAL A 660 20.67 -12.64 -18.71
C VAL A 660 22.11 -12.20 -19.03
N LYS A 661 22.22 -11.05 -19.67
CA LYS A 661 23.49 -10.39 -19.98
C LYS A 661 23.56 -8.95 -19.50
N THR A 662 22.39 -8.35 -19.29
CA THR A 662 22.26 -6.94 -18.89
C THR A 662 22.79 -6.73 -17.48
N PRO A 663 23.62 -5.70 -17.22
CA PRO A 663 24.03 -5.29 -15.88
C PRO A 663 22.85 -5.00 -14.97
N MET A 664 22.90 -5.47 -13.71
CA MET A 664 21.78 -5.33 -12.77
C MET A 664 22.20 -4.79 -11.40
N LEU A 665 21.41 -3.84 -10.90
CA LEU A 665 21.44 -3.41 -9.50
C LEU A 665 20.23 -4.01 -8.77
N LEU A 666 20.48 -4.78 -7.71
CA LEU A 666 19.45 -5.32 -6.84
C LEU A 666 19.38 -4.45 -5.56
N VAL A 667 18.17 -4.06 -5.21
CA VAL A 667 17.89 -3.34 -3.97
C VAL A 667 16.93 -4.18 -3.14
N GLN A 668 17.33 -4.53 -1.91
CA GLN A 668 16.54 -5.45 -1.09
C GLN A 668 16.55 -5.03 0.38
N SER A 669 15.40 -4.98 1.00
CA SER A 669 15.24 -4.76 2.45
C SER A 669 15.39 -6.05 3.23
N GLU A 670 16.12 -6.01 4.37
CA GLU A 670 16.44 -7.22 5.14
C GLU A 670 15.24 -7.79 5.90
N GLU A 671 14.27 -6.95 6.25
CA GLU A 671 13.04 -7.33 6.95
C GLU A 671 11.83 -7.42 6.00
N ASP A 672 12.08 -7.56 4.70
CA ASP A 672 11.03 -7.76 3.71
C ASP A 672 10.49 -9.19 3.80
N HIS A 673 9.33 -9.32 4.42
CA HIS A 673 8.62 -10.60 4.50
C HIS A 673 7.63 -10.81 3.35
N ARG A 674 7.38 -9.80 2.50
CA ARG A 674 6.53 -9.88 1.33
C ARG A 674 7.28 -10.45 0.13
N THR A 675 8.49 -9.94 -0.13
CA THR A 675 9.42 -10.46 -1.14
C THR A 675 10.77 -10.77 -0.46
N PRO A 676 10.87 -11.96 0.17
CA PRO A 676 11.97 -12.26 1.07
C PRO A 676 13.34 -12.26 0.39
N MET A 677 14.37 -11.91 1.16
CA MET A 677 15.76 -11.68 0.76
C MET A 677 16.32 -12.77 -0.17
N GLY A 678 15.99 -14.03 0.04
CA GLY A 678 16.52 -15.14 -0.75
C GLY A 678 16.25 -15.05 -2.25
N SER A 679 15.15 -14.38 -2.66
CA SER A 679 14.91 -14.10 -4.09
C SER A 679 16.01 -13.26 -4.71
N ALA A 680 16.46 -12.21 -4.01
CA ALA A 680 17.55 -11.36 -4.48
C ALA A 680 18.91 -12.08 -4.39
N GLU A 681 19.15 -12.85 -3.32
CA GLU A 681 20.40 -13.59 -3.12
C GLU A 681 20.62 -14.67 -4.19
N ILE A 682 19.58 -15.46 -4.52
CA ILE A 682 19.65 -16.47 -5.59
C ILE A 682 19.97 -15.79 -6.92
N TRP A 683 19.30 -14.70 -7.24
CA TRP A 683 19.53 -13.97 -8.49
C TRP A 683 20.93 -13.38 -8.56
N PHE A 684 21.39 -12.72 -7.48
CA PHE A 684 22.72 -12.16 -7.37
C PHE A 684 23.81 -13.21 -7.59
N MET A 685 23.73 -14.34 -6.90
CA MET A 685 24.69 -15.41 -7.01
C MET A 685 24.70 -16.04 -8.42
N SER A 686 23.55 -16.20 -9.02
CA SER A 686 23.43 -16.74 -10.38
C SER A 686 24.10 -15.83 -11.41
N LEU A 687 23.87 -14.52 -11.33
CA LEU A 687 24.48 -13.54 -12.23
C LEU A 687 26.01 -13.41 -12.01
N LYS A 688 26.45 -13.41 -10.76
CA LYS A 688 27.89 -13.41 -10.43
C LYS A 688 28.61 -14.62 -11.00
N LYS A 689 28.03 -15.81 -10.89
CA LYS A 689 28.62 -17.05 -11.46
C LYS A 689 28.68 -17.05 -12.99
N GLN A 690 27.80 -16.31 -13.64
CA GLN A 690 27.79 -16.14 -15.09
C GLN A 690 28.68 -14.99 -15.58
N GLY A 691 29.29 -14.23 -14.68
CA GLY A 691 30.13 -13.07 -15.02
C GLY A 691 29.33 -11.83 -15.45
N VAL A 692 28.01 -11.80 -15.22
CA VAL A 692 27.18 -10.63 -15.50
C VAL A 692 27.47 -9.56 -14.43
N PRO A 693 27.71 -8.30 -14.81
CA PRO A 693 27.89 -7.22 -13.83
C PRO A 693 26.62 -7.08 -12.96
N VAL A 694 26.79 -7.33 -11.67
CA VAL A 694 25.66 -7.22 -10.73
C VAL A 694 26.15 -6.70 -9.39
N GLU A 695 25.35 -5.79 -8.83
CA GLU A 695 25.52 -5.26 -7.46
C GLU A 695 24.25 -5.53 -6.67
N MET A 696 24.37 -5.67 -5.35
CA MET A 696 23.23 -5.81 -4.45
C MET A 696 23.39 -4.88 -3.26
N VAL A 697 22.39 -4.06 -3.01
CA VAL A 697 22.30 -3.20 -1.82
C VAL A 697 21.26 -3.78 -0.88
N ARG A 698 21.68 -4.03 0.36
CA ARG A 698 20.81 -4.55 1.42
C ARG A 698 20.54 -3.44 2.43
N TYR A 699 19.25 -3.19 2.70
CA TYR A 699 18.83 -2.17 3.65
C TYR A 699 18.40 -2.79 4.98
N PRO A 700 19.18 -2.57 6.06
CA PRO A 700 18.83 -3.07 7.39
C PRO A 700 17.59 -2.35 7.94
N ARG A 701 16.87 -2.96 8.87
CA ARG A 701 15.69 -2.40 9.55
C ARG A 701 14.57 -1.92 8.60
N SER A 702 14.60 -2.40 7.37
CA SER A 702 13.65 -2.00 6.34
C SER A 702 12.84 -3.21 5.87
N ASN A 703 11.56 -2.98 5.67
CA ASN A 703 10.62 -3.96 5.16
C ASN A 703 10.27 -3.69 3.68
N HIS A 704 9.20 -4.31 3.18
CA HIS A 704 8.73 -4.14 1.80
C HIS A 704 8.41 -2.69 1.43
N ASP A 705 8.14 -1.84 2.40
CA ASP A 705 7.69 -0.47 2.21
C ASP A 705 8.79 0.59 2.31
N LEU A 706 10.07 0.20 2.22
CA LEU A 706 11.20 1.13 2.27
C LEU A 706 10.99 2.38 1.41
N SER A 707 10.58 2.19 0.15
CA SER A 707 10.39 3.30 -0.81
C SER A 707 9.20 4.22 -0.47
N ARG A 708 8.30 3.82 0.44
CA ARG A 708 7.09 4.55 0.81
C ARG A 708 7.16 5.11 2.23
N THR A 709 7.45 4.25 3.19
CA THR A 709 7.37 4.56 4.62
C THR A 709 8.66 4.28 5.39
N GLY A 710 9.72 3.81 4.72
CA GLY A 710 11.01 3.50 5.34
C GLY A 710 11.68 4.72 5.99
N GLU A 711 12.75 4.46 6.73
CA GLU A 711 13.57 5.51 7.33
C GLU A 711 14.04 6.51 6.26
N PRO A 712 13.89 7.82 6.46
CA PRO A 712 14.19 8.84 5.45
C PRO A 712 15.59 8.74 4.84
N TRP A 713 16.60 8.47 5.66
CA TRP A 713 17.99 8.33 5.15
C TRP A 713 18.15 7.13 4.22
N LEU A 714 17.55 5.99 4.56
CA LEU A 714 17.62 4.78 3.74
C LEU A 714 16.85 4.95 2.42
N LEU A 715 15.71 5.64 2.47
CA LEU A 715 14.94 5.96 1.27
C LEU A 715 15.73 6.88 0.34
N VAL A 716 16.34 7.94 0.86
CA VAL A 716 17.12 8.91 0.04
C VAL A 716 18.39 8.26 -0.49
N ASP A 717 19.09 7.40 0.29
CA ASP A 717 20.22 6.62 -0.19
C ASP A 717 19.80 5.71 -1.36
N ARG A 718 18.66 5.05 -1.24
CA ARG A 718 18.09 4.22 -2.31
C ARG A 718 17.88 5.03 -3.59
N LEU A 719 17.25 6.19 -3.51
CA LEU A 719 17.06 7.09 -4.67
C LEU A 719 18.39 7.50 -5.29
N GLY A 720 19.38 7.79 -4.47
CA GLY A 720 20.71 8.14 -4.91
C GLY A 720 21.44 6.99 -5.62
N ARG A 721 21.32 5.75 -5.13
CA ARG A 721 21.91 4.57 -5.79
C ARG A 721 21.28 4.26 -7.13
N ILE A 722 19.96 4.37 -7.24
CA ILE A 722 19.26 4.24 -8.52
C ILE A 722 19.76 5.29 -9.51
N LYS A 723 19.86 6.54 -9.06
CA LYS A 723 20.38 7.65 -9.85
C LYS A 723 21.82 7.41 -10.32
N GLN A 724 22.71 6.95 -9.43
CA GLN A 724 24.09 6.64 -9.78
C GLN A 724 24.20 5.48 -10.76
N TRP A 725 23.40 4.41 -10.57
CA TRP A 725 23.40 3.25 -11.44
C TRP A 725 23.09 3.61 -12.89
N PHE A 726 21.98 4.31 -13.10
CA PHE A 726 21.60 4.75 -14.43
C PHE A 726 22.52 5.85 -14.98
N GLY A 727 23.03 6.74 -14.16
CA GLY A 727 24.06 7.72 -14.53
C GLY A 727 25.32 7.07 -15.08
N TYR A 728 25.79 6.02 -14.45
CA TYR A 728 26.96 5.28 -14.90
C TYR A 728 26.70 4.57 -16.26
N TRP A 729 25.66 3.74 -16.32
CA TRP A 729 25.43 2.88 -17.47
C TRP A 729 24.83 3.61 -18.69
N LEU A 730 23.98 4.61 -18.47
CA LEU A 730 23.27 5.30 -19.55
C LEU A 730 23.93 6.61 -19.96
N GLN A 731 24.66 7.26 -19.06
CA GLN A 731 25.25 8.58 -19.32
C GLN A 731 26.77 8.61 -19.22
N GLY A 732 27.44 7.52 -18.80
CA GLY A 732 28.90 7.45 -18.63
C GLY A 732 29.42 8.25 -17.45
N VAL A 733 28.60 8.59 -16.48
CA VAL A 733 28.99 9.33 -15.27
C VAL A 733 29.83 8.41 -14.37
N LYS A 734 31.09 8.74 -14.13
CA LYS A 734 31.96 7.94 -13.28
C LYS A 734 31.56 8.05 -11.81
N PRO A 735 31.67 6.94 -11.02
CA PRO A 735 31.47 6.99 -9.58
C PRO A 735 32.41 7.99 -8.92
N GLY A 736 31.92 8.76 -7.92
CA GLY A 736 32.71 9.77 -7.22
C GLY A 736 32.77 11.14 -7.89
N THR A 737 32.29 11.31 -9.11
CA THR A 737 31.93 12.64 -9.64
C THR A 737 30.59 13.03 -9.04
N ALA A 738 30.59 14.06 -8.19
CA ALA A 738 29.35 14.55 -7.58
C ALA A 738 28.33 14.85 -8.69
N ALA A 739 27.24 14.08 -8.73
CA ALA A 739 26.06 14.50 -9.43
C ALA A 739 25.43 15.60 -8.58
N HIS A 740 25.70 16.85 -8.93
CA HIS A 740 25.08 18.02 -8.33
C HIS A 740 23.57 18.03 -8.56
#